data_4b76b8290b618e9e3e1604fa6283082b
#
_entry.id   4b76b8290b618e9e3e1604fa6283082b
#
_cell.length_a   1.000
_cell.length_b   1.000
_cell.length_c   1.000
_cell.angle_alpha   90.00
_cell.angle_beta   90.00
_cell.angle_gamma   90.00
#
_symmetry.space_group_name_H-M   'P 1'
#
loop_
_entity.id
_entity.type
_entity.pdbx_description
1 polymer ?
#
loop_
_entity_poly.entity_id
_entity_poly.type
_entity_poly.pdbx_seq_one_letter_code
_entity_poly.pdbx_strand_id
1 'polypeptide(L)'
;MATEEELFASVDALLEEEPQLPPPPERARLREAAGITQARLAVALKTSTQTVKNWENGRSEPKEPRLSAYQRLLKGWAAKHPAHPAHGATPTATPASAAAPQSAPVPEVFTGLAEPKAETTAPVQAPAVPAAPERPAARRPVTSSRRPAVKKATQPALDPRFPHGPLAVLDGDGSAFGVNGVVPDCPATTIPQLVAWTLHESGLGAQKLHRNGKESDPLIVLTAAAAVKLGLPERLEGHEQRRSLRLPDDHPVVKQVTRAKWKLTQRGFGPWARIYRPAQAGQRQCVQLAVLSWDALDTRAWPGVAEMEPADIARVLGIYAQRVITPRGSTAVSGLELMTALRPPTRAVQDRVTGNWVSGHNPGSLGTEPVDPAPPEATQEHPVVVNSSWKGGFLDEEAYQWVRDLDLLTGEEAALPWVVGLDLNTAFLAAAARLMVGLSGPEHVRHPHFDKRIPGSWLVDLSHIELDPRLPSPFTPSGLRPTGPAWYQTHTVAYAQELGYNVQPTEAYLRRETGAYLDPWHDRLKTAYVDTLADLGVTKDLSDTEFLAAMERHKQADPGLAAVLAAIKATVKGGVGKLRERPQGRHYKDGDRWPALERPTWRPDIRAAVISKARVNMHRKMLKMAEFTGLYPLAVLSDCVVYPSPGRSPLDFLPYSTSGKPIPGAFRLGSSPGLAKVEGVQETAWAVDLMEQGLNPARHIKGGDAVLDEGE
;
A
#
# COMPACT_ATOMS: atom_id res chain seq x y z
N MET A 1 -47.42 -11.49 46.30
CA MET A 1 -47.51 -12.14 45.00
C MET A 1 -48.07 -11.14 44.06
N ALA A 2 -47.37 -10.81 43.00
CA ALA A 2 -47.86 -9.87 41.98
C ALA A 2 -49.11 -10.48 41.33
N THR A 3 -50.11 -9.67 41.09
CA THR A 3 -51.32 -10.09 40.39
C THR A 3 -51.06 -10.33 38.92
N GLU A 4 -51.90 -11.15 38.30
CA GLU A 4 -51.78 -11.50 36.88
C GLU A 4 -51.88 -10.24 35.99
N GLU A 5 -52.67 -9.23 36.41
CA GLU A 5 -52.77 -7.92 35.79
C GLU A 5 -51.48 -7.09 35.89
N GLU A 6 -50.78 -7.14 37.04
CA GLU A 6 -49.47 -6.48 37.19
C GLU A 6 -48.38 -7.14 36.34
N LEU A 7 -48.46 -8.47 36.14
CA LEU A 7 -47.54 -9.19 35.25
C LEU A 7 -47.80 -8.87 33.78
N PHE A 8 -49.08 -8.78 33.36
CA PHE A 8 -49.41 -8.41 31.99
C PHE A 8 -49.07 -6.94 31.71
N ALA A 9 -49.34 -6.03 32.65
CA ALA A 9 -48.94 -4.64 32.51
C ALA A 9 -47.40 -4.47 32.42
N SER A 10 -46.64 -5.27 33.16
CA SER A 10 -45.18 -5.28 33.05
C SER A 10 -44.68 -5.86 31.72
N VAL A 11 -45.37 -6.87 31.17
CA VAL A 11 -45.06 -7.47 29.86
C VAL A 11 -45.46 -6.49 28.75
N ASP A 12 -46.61 -5.82 28.84
CA ASP A 12 -47.04 -4.83 27.88
C ASP A 12 -46.15 -3.60 27.89
N ALA A 13 -45.64 -3.17 29.05
CA ALA A 13 -44.65 -2.10 29.15
C ALA A 13 -43.32 -2.49 28.49
N LEU A 14 -42.88 -3.76 28.60
CA LEU A 14 -41.69 -4.27 27.91
C LEU A 14 -41.90 -4.43 26.41
N LEU A 15 -43.11 -4.67 25.96
CA LEU A 15 -43.47 -4.72 24.54
C LEU A 15 -43.60 -3.33 23.90
N GLU A 16 -43.90 -2.31 24.70
CA GLU A 16 -43.98 -0.91 24.25
C GLU A 16 -42.63 -0.17 24.26
N GLU A 17 -41.64 -0.63 25.04
CA GLU A 17 -40.37 0.07 25.25
C GLU A 17 -39.28 -0.19 24.22
N GLU A 18 -39.37 -1.18 23.30
CA GLU A 18 -38.39 -1.35 22.24
C GLU A 18 -38.92 -0.87 20.87
N PRO A 19 -38.41 0.25 20.37
CA PRO A 19 -38.67 0.65 19.00
C PRO A 19 -37.96 -0.31 18.06
N GLN A 20 -38.64 -1.39 17.63
CA GLN A 20 -38.09 -2.40 16.75
C GLN A 20 -37.79 -1.82 15.36
N LEU A 21 -36.54 -1.99 14.91
CA LEU A 21 -36.16 -1.73 13.53
C LEU A 21 -36.83 -2.76 12.61
N PRO A 22 -37.23 -2.39 11.39
CA PRO A 22 -37.66 -3.37 10.38
C PRO A 22 -36.63 -4.48 10.21
N PRO A 23 -37.03 -5.69 9.76
CA PRO A 23 -36.10 -6.76 9.46
C PRO A 23 -34.98 -6.32 8.51
N PRO A 24 -33.76 -6.83 8.65
CA PRO A 24 -32.59 -6.40 7.87
C PRO A 24 -32.82 -6.31 6.34
N PRO A 25 -33.47 -7.28 5.67
CA PRO A 25 -33.78 -7.16 4.24
C PRO A 25 -34.70 -5.98 3.90
N GLU A 26 -35.62 -5.66 4.80
CA GLU A 26 -36.56 -4.54 4.61
C GLU A 26 -35.85 -3.18 4.75
N ARG A 27 -34.82 -3.09 5.61
CA ARG A 27 -33.99 -1.88 5.75
C ARG A 27 -33.27 -1.57 4.42
N ALA A 28 -32.71 -2.60 3.79
CA ALA A 28 -32.04 -2.47 2.50
C ALA A 28 -33.04 -2.09 1.40
N ARG A 29 -34.20 -2.76 1.34
CA ARG A 29 -35.26 -2.47 0.38
C ARG A 29 -35.74 -1.02 0.45
N LEU A 30 -36.00 -0.51 1.65
CA LEU A 30 -36.48 0.86 1.88
C LEU A 30 -35.43 1.89 1.46
N ARG A 31 -34.15 1.65 1.75
CA ARG A 31 -33.07 2.54 1.33
C ARG A 31 -32.95 2.58 -0.19
N GLU A 32 -33.01 1.41 -0.83
CA GLU A 32 -32.91 1.28 -2.30
C GLU A 32 -34.11 1.91 -3.02
N ALA A 33 -35.31 1.68 -2.51
CA ALA A 33 -36.53 2.33 -3.03
C ALA A 33 -36.46 3.87 -2.90
N ALA A 34 -35.80 4.38 -1.87
CA ALA A 34 -35.54 5.81 -1.72
C ALA A 34 -34.40 6.33 -2.61
N GLY A 35 -33.70 5.49 -3.39
CA GLY A 35 -32.58 5.89 -4.25
C GLY A 35 -31.33 6.33 -3.47
N ILE A 36 -31.19 5.89 -2.22
CA ILE A 36 -30.10 6.29 -1.34
C ILE A 36 -29.03 5.18 -1.32
N THR A 37 -27.78 5.53 -1.63
CA THR A 37 -26.65 4.60 -1.48
C THR A 37 -26.27 4.39 -0.01
N GLN A 38 -25.70 3.21 0.32
CA GLN A 38 -25.20 2.95 1.68
C GLN A 38 -24.18 4.01 2.13
N ALA A 39 -23.34 4.49 1.21
CA ALA A 39 -22.37 5.56 1.50
C ALA A 39 -23.05 6.88 1.88
N ARG A 40 -24.12 7.26 1.16
CA ARG A 40 -24.87 8.48 1.45
C ARG A 40 -25.64 8.39 2.78
N LEU A 41 -26.18 7.21 3.08
CA LEU A 41 -26.81 6.93 4.38
C LEU A 41 -25.80 6.98 5.52
N ALA A 42 -24.60 6.42 5.31
CA ALA A 42 -23.51 6.45 6.28
C ALA A 42 -23.07 7.87 6.62
N VAL A 43 -22.95 8.75 5.63
CA VAL A 43 -22.64 10.17 5.82
C VAL A 43 -23.75 10.86 6.65
N ALA A 44 -25.02 10.62 6.30
CA ALA A 44 -26.15 11.23 7.02
C ALA A 44 -26.22 10.83 8.50
N LEU A 45 -25.86 9.57 8.81
CA LEU A 45 -25.86 9.02 10.17
C LEU A 45 -24.50 9.15 10.88
N LYS A 46 -23.52 9.84 10.26
CA LYS A 46 -22.15 10.01 10.77
C LYS A 46 -21.52 8.67 11.19
N THR A 47 -21.55 7.69 10.29
CA THR A 47 -21.03 6.33 10.49
C THR A 47 -20.31 5.84 9.23
N SER A 48 -19.72 4.64 9.26
CA SER A 48 -19.08 4.06 8.09
C SER A 48 -20.09 3.33 7.18
N THR A 49 -19.78 3.24 5.88
CA THR A 49 -20.57 2.44 4.92
C THR A 49 -20.65 0.97 5.35
N GLN A 50 -19.57 0.44 5.94
CA GLN A 50 -19.54 -0.93 6.44
C GLN A 50 -20.51 -1.12 7.62
N THR A 51 -20.62 -0.13 8.50
CA THR A 51 -21.60 -0.17 9.62
C THR A 51 -23.04 -0.21 9.10
N VAL A 52 -23.37 0.61 8.11
CA VAL A 52 -24.70 0.56 7.46
C VAL A 52 -24.95 -0.80 6.82
N LYS A 53 -23.95 -1.36 6.14
CA LYS A 53 -24.03 -2.71 5.55
C LYS A 53 -24.25 -3.79 6.61
N ASN A 54 -23.62 -3.66 7.78
CA ASN A 54 -23.83 -4.59 8.88
C ASN A 54 -25.26 -4.49 9.44
N TRP A 55 -25.81 -3.28 9.56
CA TRP A 55 -27.21 -3.09 9.99
C TRP A 55 -28.22 -3.65 9.00
N GLU A 56 -27.97 -3.51 7.71
CA GLU A 56 -28.84 -4.06 6.64
C GLU A 56 -28.70 -5.56 6.46
N ASN A 57 -27.58 -6.16 6.90
CA ASN A 57 -27.35 -7.60 6.89
C ASN A 57 -27.67 -8.27 8.25
N GLY A 58 -28.11 -7.52 9.26
CA GLY A 58 -28.44 -8.04 10.58
C GLY A 58 -27.24 -8.50 11.42
N ARG A 59 -26.02 -8.11 11.02
CA ARG A 59 -24.78 -8.47 11.75
C ARG A 59 -24.54 -7.57 12.99
N SER A 60 -25.16 -6.41 13.04
CA SER A 60 -25.15 -5.50 14.19
C SER A 60 -26.34 -4.57 14.14
N GLU A 61 -26.71 -3.99 15.28
CA GLU A 61 -27.78 -3.00 15.42
C GLU A 61 -27.20 -1.63 15.75
N PRO A 62 -27.83 -0.54 15.25
CA PRO A 62 -27.43 0.81 15.63
C PRO A 62 -27.78 1.07 17.10
N LYS A 63 -26.90 1.78 17.83
CA LYS A 63 -27.14 2.27 19.21
C LYS A 63 -27.47 3.75 19.17
N GLU A 64 -28.10 4.27 20.25
CA GLU A 64 -28.33 5.69 20.38
C GLU A 64 -27.06 6.54 20.28
N PRO A 65 -27.09 7.72 19.67
CA PRO A 65 -28.28 8.43 19.11
C PRO A 65 -28.61 8.07 17.65
N ARG A 66 -27.84 7.12 17.03
CA ARG A 66 -28.03 6.73 15.65
C ARG A 66 -29.24 5.83 15.42
N LEU A 67 -29.66 5.09 16.44
CA LEU A 67 -30.85 4.23 16.39
C LEU A 67 -32.10 5.07 16.08
N SER A 68 -32.40 6.09 16.89
CA SER A 68 -33.53 6.99 16.68
C SER A 68 -33.49 7.69 15.32
N ALA A 69 -32.30 8.15 14.89
CA ALA A 69 -32.16 8.80 13.59
C ALA A 69 -32.41 7.83 12.41
N TYR A 70 -31.92 6.58 12.51
CA TYR A 70 -32.12 5.56 11.49
C TYR A 70 -33.56 5.08 11.41
N GLN A 71 -34.22 4.88 12.56
CA GLN A 71 -35.66 4.59 12.63
C GLN A 71 -36.50 5.65 11.95
N ARG A 72 -36.21 6.94 12.24
CA ARG A 72 -36.92 8.07 11.61
C ARG A 72 -36.80 8.05 10.08
N LEU A 73 -35.59 7.70 9.55
CA LEU A 73 -35.37 7.57 8.11
C LEU A 73 -36.18 6.40 7.54
N LEU A 74 -36.10 5.21 8.17
CA LEU A 74 -36.83 4.01 7.72
C LEU A 74 -38.34 4.21 7.77
N LYS A 75 -38.89 4.81 8.83
CA LYS A 75 -40.31 5.16 8.90
C LYS A 75 -40.71 6.15 7.79
N GLY A 76 -39.90 7.17 7.52
CA GLY A 76 -40.15 8.12 6.44
C GLY A 76 -40.10 7.50 5.06
N TRP A 77 -39.22 6.53 4.83
CA TRP A 77 -39.14 5.80 3.58
C TRP A 77 -40.27 4.79 3.41
N ALA A 78 -40.66 4.06 4.47
CA ALA A 78 -41.81 3.16 4.45
C ALA A 78 -43.11 3.87 4.08
N ALA A 79 -43.34 5.09 4.61
CA ALA A 79 -44.47 5.91 4.25
C ALA A 79 -44.49 6.36 2.77
N LYS A 80 -43.32 6.56 2.16
CA LYS A 80 -43.19 7.00 0.76
C LYS A 80 -43.15 5.84 -0.24
N HIS A 81 -42.71 4.65 0.20
CA HIS A 81 -42.50 3.47 -0.62
C HIS A 81 -43.14 2.24 0.05
N PRO A 82 -44.48 2.19 0.17
CA PRO A 82 -45.16 1.04 0.76
C PRO A 82 -44.89 -0.23 -0.02
N ALA A 83 -44.74 -1.35 0.68
CA ALA A 83 -44.62 -2.66 0.03
C ALA A 83 -45.98 -2.97 -0.67
N HIS A 84 -45.95 -3.26 -1.97
CA HIS A 84 -47.13 -3.79 -2.64
C HIS A 84 -47.41 -5.18 -2.09
N PRO A 85 -48.65 -5.52 -1.69
CA PRO A 85 -49.01 -6.85 -1.28
C PRO A 85 -48.82 -7.77 -2.49
N ALA A 86 -47.90 -8.72 -2.41
CA ALA A 86 -47.75 -9.79 -3.38
C ALA A 86 -49.07 -10.61 -3.37
N HIS A 87 -49.76 -10.62 -4.48
CA HIS A 87 -50.89 -11.53 -4.71
C HIS A 87 -50.43 -12.96 -4.53
N GLY A 88 -51.21 -13.70 -3.75
CA GLY A 88 -50.96 -15.05 -3.27
C GLY A 88 -50.46 -16.02 -4.34
N ALA A 89 -49.40 -16.71 -4.02
CA ALA A 89 -49.07 -17.98 -4.64
C ALA A 89 -49.38 -19.08 -3.63
N THR A 90 -50.37 -19.85 -3.93
CA THR A 90 -50.81 -21.10 -3.28
C THR A 90 -49.63 -22.08 -3.22
N PRO A 91 -49.52 -22.87 -2.15
CA PRO A 91 -48.43 -23.88 -2.08
C PRO A 91 -48.73 -25.03 -3.02
N THR A 92 -47.95 -25.18 -4.06
CA THR A 92 -48.02 -26.36 -4.92
C THR A 92 -47.05 -27.42 -4.38
N ALA A 93 -47.62 -28.57 -4.19
CA ALA A 93 -47.01 -29.78 -3.67
C ALA A 93 -45.77 -30.24 -4.44
N THR A 94 -44.85 -30.81 -3.69
CA THR A 94 -43.73 -31.64 -4.14
C THR A 94 -44.21 -32.76 -5.09
N PRO A 95 -43.54 -33.00 -6.22
CA PRO A 95 -43.58 -34.32 -6.85
C PRO A 95 -42.35 -35.12 -6.46
N ALA A 96 -42.63 -36.32 -6.03
CA ALA A 96 -41.70 -37.40 -5.71
C ALA A 96 -40.91 -37.86 -6.94
N SER A 97 -39.70 -38.25 -6.67
CA SER A 97 -38.91 -39.35 -7.23
C SER A 97 -39.37 -39.92 -8.60
N ALA A 98 -38.54 -39.81 -9.61
CA ALA A 98 -38.50 -40.77 -10.71
C ALA A 98 -37.03 -41.08 -11.06
N ALA A 99 -36.66 -42.27 -10.71
CA ALA A 99 -35.88 -43.30 -11.40
C ALA A 99 -34.65 -42.88 -12.24
N ALA A 100 -33.51 -43.39 -11.84
CA ALA A 100 -32.32 -43.61 -12.64
C ALA A 100 -32.57 -44.58 -13.79
N PRO A 101 -31.93 -44.48 -14.94
CA PRO A 101 -31.74 -45.58 -15.85
C PRO A 101 -30.39 -46.27 -15.61
N GLN A 102 -30.49 -47.55 -15.68
CA GLN A 102 -29.50 -48.62 -15.44
C GLN A 102 -28.33 -48.58 -16.44
N SER A 103 -27.22 -49.00 -15.96
CA SER A 103 -26.01 -49.47 -16.61
C SER A 103 -26.20 -50.65 -17.54
N ALA A 104 -25.41 -50.75 -18.59
CA ALA A 104 -25.00 -51.97 -19.27
C ALA A 104 -23.70 -51.76 -20.06
N PRO A 105 -22.92 -52.82 -20.39
CA PRO A 105 -21.97 -53.46 -19.50
C PRO A 105 -20.53 -53.40 -20.08
N VAL A 106 -19.57 -53.70 -19.19
CA VAL A 106 -18.16 -53.95 -19.46
C VAL A 106 -17.96 -55.25 -20.22
N PRO A 107 -16.94 -55.40 -21.09
CA PRO A 107 -16.29 -56.67 -21.25
C PRO A 107 -14.95 -56.72 -20.55
N GLU A 108 -14.81 -57.73 -19.70
CA GLU A 108 -13.57 -58.24 -19.13
C GLU A 108 -12.65 -58.88 -20.19
N VAL A 109 -11.42 -59.10 -19.68
CA VAL A 109 -10.45 -60.14 -20.03
C VAL A 109 -9.27 -59.68 -20.88
N PHE A 110 -8.04 -59.60 -20.37
CA PHE A 110 -7.14 -60.72 -20.15
C PHE A 110 -5.94 -60.38 -19.28
N THR A 111 -5.70 -61.29 -18.35
CA THR A 111 -4.51 -61.47 -17.51
C THR A 111 -3.21 -61.74 -18.28
N GLY A 112 -2.11 -61.27 -17.74
CA GLY A 112 -0.77 -61.65 -18.14
C GLY A 112 0.30 -61.18 -17.15
N LEU A 113 0.70 -62.06 -16.27
CA LEU A 113 1.79 -61.98 -15.32
C LEU A 113 3.13 -61.75 -16.00
N ALA A 114 4.01 -60.96 -15.42
CA ALA A 114 5.43 -61.25 -15.16
C ALA A 114 6.12 -60.18 -14.36
N GLU A 115 6.46 -60.46 -13.11
CA GLU A 115 7.58 -59.79 -12.41
C GLU A 115 8.93 -60.19 -13.03
N PRO A 116 9.96 -59.36 -12.99
CA PRO A 116 11.25 -59.85 -12.63
C PRO A 116 11.91 -59.08 -11.46
N LYS A 117 12.32 -59.88 -10.50
CA LYS A 117 13.43 -59.86 -9.57
C LYS A 117 14.33 -58.63 -9.51
N ALA A 118 14.47 -58.17 -8.24
CA ALA A 118 15.56 -57.31 -7.80
C ALA A 118 16.94 -57.93 -8.03
N GLU A 119 17.84 -57.15 -8.62
CA GLU A 119 19.28 -57.35 -8.52
C GLU A 119 19.93 -56.20 -7.77
N THR A 120 20.57 -56.56 -6.67
CA THR A 120 21.40 -55.74 -5.81
C THR A 120 22.71 -55.47 -6.51
N THR A 121 23.09 -54.22 -6.76
CA THR A 121 24.46 -53.85 -7.08
C THR A 121 24.97 -52.79 -6.11
N ALA A 122 26.17 -53.10 -5.59
CA ALA A 122 26.93 -52.37 -4.60
C ALA A 122 27.38 -50.96 -5.06
N PRO A 123 27.72 -50.06 -4.11
CA PRO A 123 28.09 -48.67 -4.45
C PRO A 123 29.50 -48.59 -5.04
N VAL A 124 29.62 -47.90 -6.17
CA VAL A 124 30.88 -47.53 -6.78
C VAL A 124 31.43 -46.28 -6.10
N GLN A 125 32.66 -46.38 -5.60
CA GLN A 125 33.45 -45.28 -5.04
C GLN A 125 33.80 -44.26 -6.13
N ALA A 126 33.60 -42.97 -5.83
CA ALA A 126 34.08 -41.83 -6.61
C ALA A 126 35.61 -41.62 -6.36
N PRO A 127 36.40 -41.24 -7.36
CA PRO A 127 37.81 -41.02 -7.20
C PRO A 127 38.14 -39.71 -6.49
N ALA A 128 39.16 -39.77 -5.63
CA ALA A 128 39.71 -38.67 -4.85
C ALA A 128 40.36 -37.58 -5.72
N VAL A 129 40.08 -36.33 -5.43
CA VAL A 129 40.75 -35.13 -5.99
C VAL A 129 41.99 -34.85 -5.13
N PRO A 130 43.17 -34.58 -5.70
CA PRO A 130 44.40 -34.32 -4.95
C PRO A 130 44.41 -32.94 -4.30
N ALA A 131 44.92 -32.91 -3.07
CA ALA A 131 45.09 -31.70 -2.25
C ALA A 131 46.18 -30.77 -2.84
N ALA A 132 45.86 -29.45 -2.82
CA ALA A 132 46.84 -28.41 -3.15
C ALA A 132 47.67 -28.05 -1.90
N PRO A 133 48.92 -27.59 -2.03
CA PRO A 133 49.86 -27.42 -0.93
C PRO A 133 49.58 -26.17 -0.09
N GLU A 134 49.75 -26.33 1.22
CA GLU A 134 49.69 -25.27 2.22
C GLU A 134 50.81 -24.22 2.04
N ARG A 135 50.43 -22.95 2.10
CA ARG A 135 51.35 -21.82 2.22
C ARG A 135 51.47 -21.41 3.68
N PRO A 136 52.68 -21.05 4.19
CA PRO A 136 52.89 -20.71 5.59
C PRO A 136 52.29 -19.37 5.95
N ALA A 137 51.68 -19.30 7.13
CA ALA A 137 51.10 -18.09 7.75
C ALA A 137 52.16 -17.07 8.13
N ALA A 138 52.13 -15.89 7.54
CA ALA A 138 52.89 -14.73 7.99
C ALA A 138 52.16 -14.04 9.16
N ARG A 139 52.82 -13.96 10.31
CA ARG A 139 52.40 -13.18 11.50
C ARG A 139 52.37 -11.70 11.15
N ARG A 140 51.21 -11.06 11.25
CA ARG A 140 51.09 -9.58 11.24
C ARG A 140 51.16 -9.03 12.64
N PRO A 141 51.81 -7.85 12.84
CA PRO A 141 51.89 -7.20 14.15
C PRO A 141 50.55 -6.55 14.53
N VAL A 142 50.24 -6.64 15.83
CA VAL A 142 49.07 -6.00 16.45
C VAL A 142 49.33 -4.51 16.51
N THR A 143 48.60 -3.71 15.71
CA THR A 143 48.55 -2.26 15.87
C THR A 143 47.23 -1.90 16.57
N SER A 144 47.36 -1.12 17.64
CA SER A 144 46.26 -0.57 18.47
C SER A 144 45.20 0.12 17.59
N SER A 145 43.93 -0.29 17.72
CA SER A 145 42.81 0.33 17.03
C SER A 145 42.54 1.73 17.64
N ARG A 146 42.91 2.77 16.90
CA ARG A 146 42.29 4.10 17.05
C ARG A 146 40.83 3.98 16.58
N ARG A 147 39.87 4.33 17.46
CA ARG A 147 38.46 4.54 17.09
C ARG A 147 38.39 5.46 15.89
N PRO A 148 37.67 5.07 14.81
CA PRO A 148 37.41 5.99 13.72
C PRO A 148 36.51 7.12 14.25
N ALA A 149 36.92 8.36 14.05
CA ALA A 149 36.05 9.51 14.25
C ALA A 149 34.83 9.37 13.34
N VAL A 150 33.64 9.56 13.91
CA VAL A 150 32.35 9.62 13.20
C VAL A 150 32.49 10.69 12.12
N LYS A 151 32.61 10.30 10.87
CA LYS A 151 32.51 11.23 9.74
C LYS A 151 31.11 11.82 9.77
N LYS A 152 30.96 13.12 10.11
CA LYS A 152 29.77 13.89 9.81
C LYS A 152 29.44 13.62 8.35
N ALA A 153 28.22 13.19 8.09
CA ALA A 153 27.73 12.99 6.73
C ALA A 153 27.89 14.32 5.97
N THR A 154 28.85 14.37 5.07
CA THR A 154 29.07 15.50 4.20
C THR A 154 27.86 15.52 3.26
N GLN A 155 27.08 16.59 3.26
CA GLN A 155 26.02 16.78 2.28
C GLN A 155 26.64 16.59 0.89
N PRO A 156 26.00 15.80 -0.01
CA PRO A 156 26.51 15.63 -1.35
C PRO A 156 26.59 17.01 -2.02
N ALA A 157 27.75 17.33 -2.60
CA ALA A 157 27.97 18.57 -3.31
C ALA A 157 26.91 18.72 -4.41
N LEU A 158 26.31 19.89 -4.51
CA LEU A 158 25.35 20.19 -5.59
C LEU A 158 26.06 20.10 -6.94
N ASP A 159 25.30 19.69 -7.95
CA ASP A 159 25.77 19.74 -9.34
C ASP A 159 26.05 21.22 -9.72
N PRO A 160 27.25 21.55 -10.22
CA PRO A 160 27.59 22.92 -10.62
C PRO A 160 26.62 23.54 -11.63
N ARG A 161 25.89 22.72 -12.39
CA ARG A 161 24.85 23.16 -13.32
C ARG A 161 23.57 23.64 -12.63
N PHE A 162 23.36 23.23 -11.39
CA PHE A 162 22.19 23.55 -10.57
C PHE A 162 22.65 24.04 -9.17
N PRO A 163 23.30 25.20 -9.11
CA PRO A 163 23.93 25.69 -7.87
C PRO A 163 22.92 25.97 -6.75
N HIS A 164 21.66 26.22 -7.11
CA HIS A 164 20.60 26.53 -6.14
C HIS A 164 19.73 25.31 -5.80
N GLY A 165 20.06 24.12 -6.35
CA GLY A 165 19.38 22.88 -6.06
C GLY A 165 18.06 22.66 -6.79
N PRO A 166 17.26 21.67 -6.37
CA PRO A 166 16.11 21.19 -7.15
C PRO A 166 14.86 22.07 -7.05
N LEU A 167 14.77 22.95 -6.05
CA LEU A 167 13.56 23.72 -5.77
C LEU A 167 13.85 25.02 -5.02
N ALA A 168 12.90 25.93 -5.07
CA ALA A 168 12.84 27.10 -4.19
C ALA A 168 11.40 27.35 -3.72
N VAL A 169 11.27 27.99 -2.55
CA VAL A 169 10.00 28.51 -2.02
C VAL A 169 9.98 30.02 -2.30
N LEU A 170 9.02 30.45 -3.12
CA LEU A 170 8.85 31.85 -3.49
C LEU A 170 7.85 32.50 -2.55
N ASP A 171 8.26 33.64 -1.96
CA ASP A 171 7.40 34.47 -1.13
C ASP A 171 6.86 35.71 -1.84
N GLY A 172 5.92 36.39 -1.17
CA GLY A 172 5.20 37.54 -1.71
C GLY A 172 6.08 38.78 -2.01
N ASP A 173 7.20 38.96 -1.31
CA ASP A 173 8.17 40.01 -1.56
C ASP A 173 9.03 39.78 -2.82
N GLY A 174 9.10 38.55 -3.31
CA GLY A 174 9.93 38.10 -4.43
C GLY A 174 11.15 37.31 -4.02
N SER A 175 11.35 37.09 -2.71
CA SER A 175 12.43 36.24 -2.20
C SER A 175 12.17 34.77 -2.53
N ALA A 176 13.12 34.10 -3.19
CA ALA A 176 13.05 32.69 -3.53
C ALA A 176 14.02 31.90 -2.65
N PHE A 177 13.51 31.28 -1.58
CA PHE A 177 14.31 30.52 -0.61
C PHE A 177 14.74 29.18 -1.19
N GLY A 178 16.02 29.03 -1.51
CA GLY A 178 16.63 27.80 -2.01
C GLY A 178 17.00 26.82 -0.89
N VAL A 179 17.25 25.56 -1.27
CA VAL A 179 17.53 24.45 -0.32
C VAL A 179 18.83 24.62 0.49
N ASN A 180 19.74 25.49 0.05
CA ASN A 180 21.04 25.73 0.70
C ASN A 180 21.11 27.06 1.46
N GLY A 181 19.98 27.67 1.74
CA GLY A 181 19.93 29.00 2.38
C GLY A 181 20.26 30.17 1.42
N VAL A 182 20.43 29.90 0.13
CA VAL A 182 20.55 30.96 -0.90
C VAL A 182 19.16 31.51 -1.18
N VAL A 183 19.04 32.83 -1.24
CA VAL A 183 17.77 33.52 -1.46
C VAL A 183 17.93 34.46 -2.67
N PRO A 184 17.79 33.96 -3.94
CA PRO A 184 17.79 34.82 -5.10
C PRO A 184 16.47 35.59 -5.20
N ASP A 185 16.57 36.81 -5.73
CA ASP A 185 15.40 37.62 -6.02
C ASP A 185 14.72 37.17 -7.32
N CYS A 186 13.40 37.00 -7.26
CA CYS A 186 12.57 36.68 -8.40
C CYS A 186 11.77 37.91 -8.84
N PRO A 187 12.10 38.53 -10.00
CA PRO A 187 11.42 39.73 -10.47
C PRO A 187 10.07 39.45 -11.15
N ALA A 188 9.65 38.17 -11.22
CA ALA A 188 8.44 37.77 -11.94
C ALA A 188 7.17 38.32 -11.30
N THR A 189 6.30 38.89 -12.11
CA THR A 189 4.95 39.36 -11.75
C THR A 189 3.84 38.54 -12.40
N THR A 190 4.20 37.60 -13.29
CA THR A 190 3.27 36.72 -13.98
C THR A 190 3.83 35.28 -14.01
N ILE A 191 2.95 34.29 -14.14
CA ILE A 191 3.36 32.88 -14.24
C ILE A 191 4.30 32.63 -15.44
N PRO A 192 4.07 33.14 -16.66
CA PRO A 192 5.03 32.95 -17.74
C PRO A 192 6.43 33.53 -17.45
N GLN A 193 6.50 34.70 -16.76
CA GLN A 193 7.79 35.30 -16.36
C GLN A 193 8.47 34.42 -15.29
N LEU A 194 7.72 33.91 -14.31
CA LEU A 194 8.25 32.98 -13.32
C LEU A 194 8.84 31.73 -13.98
N VAL A 195 8.15 31.18 -14.96
CA VAL A 195 8.65 29.99 -15.70
C VAL A 195 9.93 30.33 -16.48
N ALA A 196 10.00 31.49 -17.11
CA ALA A 196 11.20 31.92 -17.83
C ALA A 196 12.38 32.16 -16.89
N TRP A 197 12.18 32.87 -15.78
CA TRP A 197 13.19 33.09 -14.74
C TRP A 197 13.69 31.76 -14.18
N THR A 198 12.77 30.86 -13.87
CA THR A 198 13.14 29.52 -13.30
C THR A 198 14.04 28.73 -14.24
N LEU A 199 13.83 28.80 -15.56
CA LEU A 199 14.60 28.02 -16.54
C LEU A 199 15.93 28.65 -16.91
N HIS A 200 16.06 29.97 -16.84
CA HIS A 200 17.19 30.67 -17.43
C HIS A 200 18.07 31.42 -16.42
N GLU A 201 17.53 31.79 -15.25
CA GLU A 201 18.22 32.66 -14.29
C GLU A 201 18.37 32.06 -12.91
N SER A 202 17.38 31.22 -12.47
CA SER A 202 17.32 30.74 -11.10
C SER A 202 18.42 29.73 -10.71
N GLY A 203 19.08 29.10 -11.67
CA GLY A 203 20.04 28.02 -11.39
C GLY A 203 19.41 26.77 -10.73
N LEU A 204 18.08 26.64 -10.80
CA LEU A 204 17.34 25.51 -10.20
C LEU A 204 17.28 24.31 -11.12
N GLY A 205 17.34 23.11 -10.53
CA GLY A 205 17.22 21.82 -11.20
C GLY A 205 17.90 20.71 -10.41
N ALA A 206 17.83 19.50 -10.91
CA ALA A 206 18.55 18.38 -10.33
C ALA A 206 19.02 17.41 -11.42
N GLN A 207 20.18 16.81 -11.15
CA GLN A 207 20.75 15.79 -12.04
C GLN A 207 19.85 14.56 -12.15
N LYS A 208 19.99 13.84 -13.25
CA LYS A 208 19.30 12.58 -13.51
C LYS A 208 19.72 11.51 -12.48
N LEU A 209 18.75 10.74 -12.02
CA LEU A 209 18.97 9.64 -11.06
C LEU A 209 19.56 8.38 -11.72
N HIS A 210 19.48 8.27 -13.04
CA HIS A 210 20.02 7.16 -13.81
C HIS A 210 20.67 7.70 -15.09
N ARG A 211 21.76 7.05 -15.57
CA ARG A 211 22.52 7.49 -16.77
C ARG A 211 21.66 7.70 -18.03
N ASN A 212 20.61 6.87 -18.19
CA ASN A 212 19.66 6.95 -19.30
C ASN A 212 18.41 7.79 -18.94
N GLY A 213 18.35 8.35 -17.73
CA GLY A 213 17.23 9.16 -17.26
C GLY A 213 17.27 10.59 -17.77
N LYS A 214 16.29 11.36 -17.35
CA LYS A 214 16.17 12.79 -17.59
C LYS A 214 16.50 13.55 -16.30
N GLU A 215 16.99 14.79 -16.46
CA GLU A 215 17.14 15.71 -15.34
C GLU A 215 15.76 16.04 -14.73
N SER A 216 15.74 16.31 -13.43
CA SER A 216 14.50 16.70 -12.77
C SER A 216 14.08 18.10 -13.19
N ASP A 217 12.80 18.27 -13.47
CA ASP A 217 12.21 19.59 -13.67
C ASP A 217 12.32 20.39 -12.36
N PRO A 218 12.75 21.67 -12.40
CA PRO A 218 12.77 22.52 -11.22
C PRO A 218 11.37 22.70 -10.64
N LEU A 219 11.28 22.81 -9.32
CA LEU A 219 10.05 23.03 -8.57
C LEU A 219 10.09 24.41 -7.92
N ILE A 220 9.06 25.22 -8.13
CA ILE A 220 8.78 26.43 -7.35
C ILE A 220 7.57 26.16 -6.47
N VAL A 221 7.75 26.34 -5.18
CA VAL A 221 6.67 26.28 -4.18
C VAL A 221 6.23 27.72 -3.90
N LEU A 222 4.94 28.00 -4.07
CA LEU A 222 4.39 29.35 -3.87
C LEU A 222 3.73 29.45 -2.49
N THR A 223 4.14 30.44 -1.69
CA THR A 223 3.36 30.86 -0.51
C THR A 223 2.03 31.47 -0.95
N ALA A 224 1.10 31.66 -0.03
CA ALA A 224 -0.18 32.35 -0.32
C ALA A 224 0.05 33.74 -0.89
N ALA A 225 1.00 34.52 -0.32
CA ALA A 225 1.33 35.86 -0.77
C ALA A 225 1.92 35.85 -2.17
N ALA A 226 2.83 34.95 -2.49
CA ALA A 226 3.39 34.80 -3.85
C ALA A 226 2.32 34.41 -4.87
N ALA A 227 1.41 33.49 -4.50
CA ALA A 227 0.32 33.09 -5.37
C ALA A 227 -0.58 34.27 -5.76
N VAL A 228 -1.00 35.07 -4.78
CA VAL A 228 -1.80 36.31 -5.02
C VAL A 228 -1.07 37.30 -5.88
N LYS A 229 0.22 37.56 -5.60
CA LYS A 229 1.07 38.49 -6.43
C LYS A 229 1.14 38.03 -7.89
N LEU A 230 1.14 36.77 -8.17
CA LEU A 230 1.16 36.17 -9.52
C LEU A 230 -0.22 36.09 -10.20
N GLY A 231 -1.27 36.62 -9.56
CA GLY A 231 -2.65 36.64 -10.07
C GLY A 231 -3.43 35.35 -9.86
N LEU A 232 -2.97 34.50 -8.96
CA LEU A 232 -3.70 33.30 -8.55
C LEU A 232 -4.67 33.63 -7.41
N PRO A 233 -5.86 32.99 -7.30
CA PRO A 233 -6.74 33.16 -6.15
C PRO A 233 -6.09 32.59 -4.89
N GLU A 234 -6.40 33.18 -3.74
CA GLU A 234 -5.90 32.71 -2.45
C GLU A 234 -6.28 31.26 -2.18
N ARG A 235 -7.52 30.88 -2.55
CA ARG A 235 -8.05 29.52 -2.43
C ARG A 235 -8.70 29.10 -3.73
N LEU A 236 -8.65 27.79 -4.01
CA LEU A 236 -9.48 27.22 -5.08
C LEU A 236 -10.86 26.94 -4.54
N GLU A 237 -11.86 27.61 -5.11
CA GLU A 237 -13.26 27.31 -4.87
C GLU A 237 -13.66 26.07 -5.68
N GLY A 238 -14.33 25.15 -5.06
CA GLY A 238 -14.90 23.99 -5.77
C GLY A 238 -14.76 22.67 -5.04
N HIS A 239 -15.78 21.96 -5.14
CA HIS A 239 -16.35 20.73 -4.65
C HIS A 239 -15.42 19.54 -4.33
N GLU A 240 -15.79 18.86 -3.28
CA GLU A 240 -15.77 17.44 -2.89
C GLU A 240 -14.56 16.55 -3.26
N GLN A 241 -13.79 16.81 -4.31
CA GLN A 241 -12.61 16.02 -4.67
C GLN A 241 -11.40 16.92 -4.91
N ARG A 242 -10.49 16.95 -3.93
CA ARG A 242 -9.20 17.64 -3.99
C ARG A 242 -8.43 17.42 -5.30
N ARG A 243 -8.63 16.27 -5.96
CA ARG A 243 -7.96 15.89 -7.20
C ARG A 243 -8.54 16.57 -8.46
N SER A 244 -9.73 17.14 -8.40
CA SER A 244 -10.38 17.85 -9.50
C SER A 244 -10.23 19.37 -9.37
N LEU A 245 -9.66 19.88 -8.28
CA LEU A 245 -9.44 21.30 -8.06
C LEU A 245 -8.45 21.85 -9.06
N ARG A 246 -8.90 22.75 -9.93
CA ARG A 246 -8.09 23.46 -10.89
C ARG A 246 -8.75 24.76 -11.30
N LEU A 247 -7.95 25.71 -11.76
CA LEU A 247 -8.48 26.91 -12.38
C LEU A 247 -9.26 26.54 -13.66
N PRO A 248 -10.36 27.24 -13.94
CA PRO A 248 -11.06 27.08 -15.21
C PRO A 248 -10.18 27.50 -16.39
N ASP A 249 -10.40 26.94 -17.56
CA ASP A 249 -9.56 27.17 -18.75
C ASP A 249 -9.62 28.64 -19.23
N ASP A 250 -10.68 29.37 -18.88
CA ASP A 250 -10.87 30.77 -19.20
C ASP A 250 -10.25 31.75 -18.16
N HIS A 251 -9.69 31.24 -17.07
CA HIS A 251 -9.02 32.04 -16.04
C HIS A 251 -7.87 32.88 -16.66
N PRO A 252 -7.68 34.13 -16.24
CA PRO A 252 -6.66 35.02 -16.81
C PRO A 252 -5.25 34.42 -16.81
N VAL A 253 -4.85 33.76 -15.73
CA VAL A 253 -3.53 33.11 -15.61
C VAL A 253 -3.38 31.95 -16.62
N VAL A 254 -4.40 31.10 -16.79
CA VAL A 254 -4.38 30.02 -17.79
C VAL A 254 -4.26 30.59 -19.21
N LYS A 255 -5.02 31.64 -19.51
CA LYS A 255 -4.91 32.37 -20.79
C LYS A 255 -3.52 32.99 -21.00
N GLN A 256 -2.90 33.56 -19.95
CA GLN A 256 -1.54 34.11 -20.04
C GLN A 256 -0.51 33.01 -20.38
N VAL A 257 -0.59 31.85 -19.71
CA VAL A 257 0.29 30.69 -19.96
C VAL A 257 0.16 30.23 -21.41
N THR A 258 -1.08 30.08 -21.91
CA THR A 258 -1.35 29.67 -23.30
C THR A 258 -0.89 30.66 -24.32
N ARG A 259 -1.14 31.99 -24.11
CA ARG A 259 -0.67 33.10 -25.00
C ARG A 259 0.86 33.17 -25.10
N ALA A 260 1.55 32.83 -23.99
CA ALA A 260 3.01 32.73 -23.95
C ALA A 260 3.55 31.42 -24.58
N LYS A 261 2.69 30.64 -25.26
CA LYS A 261 3.02 29.38 -25.95
C LYS A 261 3.53 28.29 -25.00
N TRP A 262 3.17 28.35 -23.72
CA TRP A 262 3.34 27.27 -22.76
C TRP A 262 2.10 26.35 -22.75
N LYS A 263 2.31 25.10 -22.36
CA LYS A 263 1.26 24.09 -22.24
C LYS A 263 1.13 23.64 -20.77
N LEU A 264 -0.09 23.35 -20.37
CA LEU A 264 -0.40 22.63 -19.14
C LEU A 264 -0.63 21.15 -19.46
N THR A 265 -0.42 20.27 -18.48
CA THR A 265 -0.85 18.87 -18.60
C THR A 265 -2.38 18.80 -18.61
N GLN A 266 -2.95 17.64 -18.93
CA GLN A 266 -4.41 17.41 -18.90
C GLN A 266 -5.05 17.71 -17.52
N ARG A 267 -4.25 17.74 -16.43
CA ARG A 267 -4.73 18.14 -15.10
C ARG A 267 -4.99 19.62 -14.95
N GLY A 268 -4.62 20.45 -15.93
CA GLY A 268 -4.78 21.89 -15.87
C GLY A 268 -3.88 22.56 -14.84
N PHE A 269 -4.28 23.75 -14.38
CA PHE A 269 -3.60 24.52 -13.34
C PHE A 269 -4.28 24.29 -11.99
N GLY A 270 -3.84 23.27 -11.27
CA GLY A 270 -4.31 22.93 -9.92
C GLY A 270 -3.25 23.20 -8.86
N PRO A 271 -3.41 22.62 -7.64
CA PRO A 271 -2.42 22.74 -6.54
C PRO A 271 -1.01 22.37 -6.97
N TRP A 272 -0.90 21.40 -7.86
CA TRP A 272 0.32 21.08 -8.59
C TRP A 272 0.11 21.35 -10.07
N ALA A 273 0.81 22.35 -10.60
CA ALA A 273 0.78 22.66 -12.01
C ALA A 273 2.12 22.29 -12.68
N ARG A 274 2.05 21.74 -13.88
CA ARG A 274 3.23 21.45 -14.70
C ARG A 274 3.11 22.22 -15.99
N ILE A 275 4.05 23.16 -16.20
CA ILE A 275 4.07 24.07 -17.31
C ILE A 275 5.25 23.70 -18.20
N TYR A 276 4.99 23.41 -19.46
CA TYR A 276 6.02 22.89 -20.37
C TYR A 276 5.81 23.34 -21.81
N ARG A 277 6.86 23.20 -22.60
CA ARG A 277 6.85 23.29 -24.06
C ARG A 277 7.87 22.32 -24.66
N PRO A 278 7.90 22.08 -25.98
CA PRO A 278 8.93 21.25 -26.62
C PRO A 278 10.33 21.71 -26.23
N ALA A 279 11.25 20.72 -26.13
CA ALA A 279 12.65 21.01 -25.82
C ALA A 279 13.25 21.97 -26.86
N GLN A 280 14.09 22.89 -26.39
CA GLN A 280 14.79 23.86 -27.24
C GLN A 280 16.29 23.61 -27.11
N ALA A 281 16.99 23.51 -28.22
CA ALA A 281 18.44 23.21 -28.28
C ALA A 281 18.84 21.98 -27.39
N GLY A 282 18.00 20.96 -27.36
CA GLY A 282 18.21 19.77 -26.51
C GLY A 282 17.91 19.97 -25.02
N GLN A 283 17.61 21.19 -24.59
CA GLN A 283 17.29 21.52 -23.22
C GLN A 283 15.78 21.34 -22.93
N ARG A 284 15.47 20.66 -21.83
CA ARG A 284 14.12 20.44 -21.37
C ARG A 284 13.49 21.76 -20.90
N GLN A 285 12.30 22.05 -21.39
CA GLN A 285 11.52 23.22 -21.05
C GLN A 285 10.31 22.83 -20.23
N CYS A 286 10.50 22.68 -18.91
CA CYS A 286 9.42 22.27 -17.99
C CYS A 286 9.70 22.79 -16.58
N VAL A 287 8.70 23.41 -15.95
CA VAL A 287 8.72 23.87 -14.55
C VAL A 287 7.51 23.30 -13.84
N GLN A 288 7.70 22.91 -12.58
CA GLN A 288 6.63 22.49 -11.70
C GLN A 288 6.32 23.59 -10.68
N LEU A 289 5.06 23.84 -10.43
CA LEU A 289 4.58 24.76 -9.41
C LEU A 289 3.78 23.98 -8.38
N ALA A 290 3.98 24.31 -7.10
CA ALA A 290 3.16 23.81 -5.99
C ALA A 290 2.61 25.02 -5.22
N VAL A 291 1.29 25.12 -5.05
CA VAL A 291 0.65 26.25 -4.38
C VAL A 291 0.23 25.83 -2.97
N LEU A 292 0.89 26.36 -1.95
CA LEU A 292 0.67 25.93 -0.55
C LEU A 292 -0.77 26.19 -0.09
N SER A 293 -1.31 27.38 -0.37
CA SER A 293 -2.67 27.75 0.02
C SER A 293 -3.77 26.90 -0.66
N TRP A 294 -3.41 26.09 -1.66
CA TRP A 294 -4.29 25.13 -2.33
C TRP A 294 -4.03 23.70 -1.88
N ASP A 295 -3.43 23.51 -0.72
CA ASP A 295 -3.07 22.20 -0.15
C ASP A 295 -2.16 21.36 -1.07
N ALA A 296 -1.20 21.96 -1.75
CA ALA A 296 -0.24 21.21 -2.57
C ALA A 296 0.53 20.20 -1.71
N LEU A 297 0.89 20.56 -0.48
CA LEU A 297 1.48 19.65 0.50
C LEU A 297 0.37 19.07 1.40
N ASP A 298 0.04 17.81 1.19
CA ASP A 298 -0.95 17.07 1.99
C ASP A 298 -0.49 16.95 3.45
N THR A 299 -1.28 17.45 4.40
CA THR A 299 -0.97 17.44 5.84
C THR A 299 -0.73 16.04 6.40
N ARG A 300 -1.34 15.00 5.82
CA ARG A 300 -1.07 13.59 6.20
C ARG A 300 0.33 13.14 5.78
N ALA A 301 0.78 13.56 4.60
CA ALA A 301 2.10 13.21 4.08
C ALA A 301 3.19 14.18 4.54
N TRP A 302 2.85 15.44 4.79
CA TRP A 302 3.72 16.54 5.14
C TRP A 302 3.22 17.28 6.39
N PRO A 303 3.13 16.60 7.56
CA PRO A 303 2.55 17.21 8.75
C PRO A 303 3.31 18.48 9.16
N GLY A 304 2.59 19.60 9.30
CA GLY A 304 3.09 20.89 9.74
C GLY A 304 4.03 21.63 8.78
N VAL A 305 4.29 21.11 7.57
CA VAL A 305 5.26 21.74 6.66
C VAL A 305 4.71 23.01 6.00
N ALA A 306 3.42 23.01 5.66
CA ALA A 306 2.81 24.16 4.98
C ALA A 306 2.72 25.41 5.86
N GLU A 307 2.81 25.24 7.18
CA GLU A 307 2.76 26.29 8.20
C GLU A 307 4.15 26.78 8.65
N MET A 308 5.23 26.18 8.12
CA MET A 308 6.61 26.60 8.45
C MET A 308 6.98 27.88 7.68
N GLU A 309 8.04 28.53 8.15
CA GLU A 309 8.67 29.64 7.42
C GLU A 309 9.20 29.17 6.05
N PRO A 310 9.19 30.03 5.01
CA PRO A 310 9.61 29.65 3.65
C PRO A 310 11.01 29.01 3.58
N ALA A 311 11.96 29.46 4.39
CA ALA A 311 13.31 28.87 4.48
C ALA A 311 13.29 27.45 5.03
N ASP A 312 12.45 27.15 6.03
CA ASP A 312 12.31 25.82 6.60
C ASP A 312 11.58 24.87 5.65
N ILE A 313 10.54 25.35 4.94
CA ILE A 313 9.88 24.58 3.88
C ILE A 313 10.91 24.18 2.81
N ALA A 314 11.75 25.13 2.36
CA ALA A 314 12.80 24.86 1.37
C ALA A 314 13.81 23.83 1.89
N ARG A 315 14.23 23.91 3.16
CA ARG A 315 15.12 22.94 3.83
C ARG A 315 14.48 21.55 3.84
N VAL A 316 13.25 21.42 4.33
CA VAL A 316 12.54 20.15 4.47
C VAL A 316 12.33 19.47 3.11
N LEU A 317 11.79 20.19 2.14
CA LEU A 317 11.58 19.68 0.78
C LEU A 317 12.91 19.40 0.07
N GLY A 318 13.95 20.17 0.35
CA GLY A 318 15.31 19.96 -0.15
C GLY A 318 15.92 18.65 0.35
N ILE A 319 15.80 18.34 1.63
CA ILE A 319 16.26 17.06 2.21
C ILE A 319 15.54 15.89 1.54
N TYR A 320 14.22 15.98 1.41
CA TYR A 320 13.45 14.96 0.70
C TYR A 320 13.90 14.82 -0.76
N ALA A 321 14.07 15.93 -1.48
CA ALA A 321 14.48 15.92 -2.89
C ALA A 321 15.85 15.25 -3.09
N GLN A 322 16.81 15.49 -2.20
CA GLN A 322 18.13 14.85 -2.22
C GLN A 322 18.06 13.36 -1.93
N ARG A 323 17.26 12.97 -0.95
CA ARG A 323 17.15 11.56 -0.50
C ARG A 323 16.26 10.72 -1.39
N VAL A 324 15.19 11.30 -1.94
CA VAL A 324 14.17 10.58 -2.72
C VAL A 324 14.16 11.07 -4.16
N ILE A 325 13.43 12.14 -4.44
CA ILE A 325 13.29 12.80 -5.74
C ILE A 325 12.72 14.20 -5.50
N THR A 326 12.98 15.16 -6.40
CA THR A 326 12.26 16.44 -6.40
C THR A 326 10.75 16.17 -6.37
N PRO A 327 9.99 16.69 -5.40
CA PRO A 327 8.55 16.41 -5.28
C PRO A 327 7.79 16.68 -6.59
N ARG A 328 6.88 15.77 -6.93
CA ARG A 328 6.09 15.84 -8.19
C ARG A 328 4.64 15.50 -7.91
N GLY A 329 3.84 16.46 -7.51
CA GLY A 329 2.49 16.19 -7.05
C GLY A 329 2.47 15.55 -5.67
N SER A 330 1.51 14.67 -5.39
CA SER A 330 1.47 13.94 -4.13
C SER A 330 2.68 13.02 -3.96
N THR A 331 2.96 12.61 -2.72
CA THR A 331 4.00 11.61 -2.41
C THR A 331 3.80 10.30 -3.17
N ALA A 332 2.54 9.91 -3.42
CA ALA A 332 2.22 8.74 -4.23
C ALA A 332 2.68 8.91 -5.70
N VAL A 333 2.49 10.09 -6.28
CA VAL A 333 3.00 10.42 -7.64
C VAL A 333 4.53 10.43 -7.63
N SER A 334 5.15 11.03 -6.62
CA SER A 334 6.61 11.03 -6.47
C SER A 334 7.18 9.61 -6.37
N GLY A 335 6.50 8.70 -5.65
CA GLY A 335 6.89 7.30 -5.54
C GLY A 335 6.85 6.54 -6.87
N LEU A 336 5.82 6.77 -7.68
CA LEU A 336 5.69 6.17 -9.01
C LEU A 336 6.72 6.74 -10.00
N GLU A 337 6.91 8.07 -10.00
CA GLU A 337 7.91 8.76 -10.84
C GLU A 337 9.33 8.32 -10.48
N LEU A 338 9.61 8.05 -9.20
CA LEU A 338 10.89 7.53 -8.75
C LEU A 338 11.20 6.16 -9.37
N MET A 339 10.22 5.25 -9.46
CA MET A 339 10.39 3.96 -10.14
C MET A 339 10.88 4.16 -11.57
N THR A 340 10.22 5.05 -12.32
CA THR A 340 10.57 5.37 -13.71
C THR A 340 11.90 6.10 -13.83
N ALA A 341 12.20 7.03 -12.92
CA ALA A 341 13.47 7.78 -12.93
C ALA A 341 14.68 6.88 -12.69
N LEU A 342 14.53 5.85 -11.86
CA LEU A 342 15.59 4.87 -11.56
C LEU A 342 15.68 3.71 -12.57
N ARG A 343 14.59 3.42 -13.26
CA ARG A 343 14.51 2.44 -14.36
C ARG A 343 13.87 3.09 -15.60
N PRO A 344 14.56 4.04 -16.26
CA PRO A 344 14.04 4.71 -17.45
C PRO A 344 13.64 3.69 -18.52
N PRO A 345 12.51 3.89 -19.21
CA PRO A 345 11.99 2.93 -20.19
C PRO A 345 12.88 2.80 -21.42
N THR A 346 13.64 3.82 -21.75
CA THR A 346 14.47 3.88 -22.95
C THR A 346 15.92 4.19 -22.66
N ARG A 347 16.78 3.79 -23.60
CA ARG A 347 18.21 4.14 -23.67
C ARG A 347 18.58 4.49 -25.10
N ALA A 348 19.69 5.20 -25.29
CA ALA A 348 20.28 5.37 -26.60
C ALA A 348 20.81 4.01 -27.09
N VAL A 349 20.43 3.62 -28.30
CA VAL A 349 20.94 2.45 -29.03
C VAL A 349 21.32 2.88 -30.43
N GLN A 350 22.35 2.26 -31.00
CA GLN A 350 22.73 2.52 -32.37
C GLN A 350 21.89 1.64 -33.29
N ASP A 351 21.18 2.26 -34.22
CA ASP A 351 20.44 1.57 -35.27
C ASP A 351 21.43 0.84 -36.18
N ARG A 352 21.24 -0.45 -36.36
CA ARG A 352 22.18 -1.32 -37.10
C ARG A 352 22.17 -1.04 -38.61
N VAL A 353 21.11 -0.45 -39.14
CA VAL A 353 20.96 -0.19 -40.58
C VAL A 353 21.47 1.21 -40.93
N THR A 354 21.10 2.21 -40.15
CA THR A 354 21.41 3.63 -40.42
C THR A 354 22.69 4.10 -39.73
N GLY A 355 23.16 3.40 -38.70
CA GLY A 355 24.25 3.84 -37.85
C GLY A 355 23.89 4.98 -36.89
N ASN A 356 22.68 5.51 -36.96
CA ASN A 356 22.21 6.62 -36.13
C ASN A 356 21.87 6.19 -34.72
N TRP A 357 22.02 7.12 -33.77
CA TRP A 357 21.53 6.92 -32.40
C TRP A 357 20.04 7.13 -32.31
N VAL A 358 19.30 6.11 -31.91
CA VAL A 358 17.85 6.11 -31.71
C VAL A 358 17.48 5.76 -30.28
N SER A 359 16.24 6.08 -29.90
CA SER A 359 15.70 5.67 -28.60
C SER A 359 15.24 4.21 -28.67
N GLY A 360 15.90 3.32 -27.95
CA GLY A 360 15.54 1.91 -27.88
C GLY A 360 15.15 1.48 -26.47
N HIS A 361 14.58 0.28 -26.32
CA HIS A 361 14.20 -0.29 -25.03
C HIS A 361 15.39 -0.39 -24.07
N ASN A 362 15.16 -0.04 -22.80
CA ASN A 362 16.13 -0.20 -21.73
C ASN A 362 15.84 -1.50 -20.97
N PRO A 363 16.72 -2.52 -21.07
CA PRO A 363 16.50 -3.80 -20.40
C PRO A 363 16.25 -3.67 -18.90
N GLY A 364 15.29 -4.44 -18.37
CA GLY A 364 14.90 -4.41 -16.96
C GLY A 364 13.97 -3.26 -16.59
N SER A 365 13.48 -2.47 -17.56
CA SER A 365 12.41 -1.48 -17.40
C SER A 365 11.06 -2.03 -17.87
N LEU A 366 9.98 -1.31 -17.55
CA LEU A 366 8.63 -1.64 -18.01
C LEU A 366 8.33 -1.23 -19.47
N GLY A 367 9.30 -0.61 -20.16
CA GLY A 367 9.08 -0.11 -21.52
C GLY A 367 8.29 1.21 -21.55
N THR A 368 7.84 1.60 -22.77
CA THR A 368 7.10 2.85 -23.04
C THR A 368 5.61 2.63 -23.19
N GLU A 369 5.21 1.43 -23.60
CA GLU A 369 3.82 1.10 -23.88
C GLU A 369 3.13 0.51 -22.65
N PRO A 370 1.86 0.85 -22.42
CA PRO A 370 1.06 0.21 -21.39
C PRO A 370 0.86 -1.28 -21.71
N VAL A 371 0.81 -2.09 -20.67
CA VAL A 371 0.56 -3.53 -20.77
C VAL A 371 -0.76 -3.83 -20.06
N ASP A 372 -1.74 -4.36 -20.78
CA ASP A 372 -2.98 -4.77 -20.16
C ASP A 372 -2.74 -5.94 -19.18
N PRO A 373 -3.40 -5.94 -18.02
CA PRO A 373 -3.30 -7.02 -17.05
C PRO A 373 -4.00 -8.28 -17.54
N ALA A 374 -3.72 -9.41 -16.88
CA ALA A 374 -4.61 -10.55 -17.00
C ALA A 374 -5.98 -10.24 -16.34
N PRO A 375 -7.08 -10.82 -16.80
CA PRO A 375 -8.41 -10.57 -16.22
C PRO A 375 -8.49 -10.72 -14.69
N PRO A 376 -7.91 -11.76 -14.05
CA PRO A 376 -7.96 -11.88 -12.59
C PRO A 376 -7.12 -10.81 -11.85
N GLU A 377 -6.15 -10.15 -12.50
CA GLU A 377 -5.30 -9.11 -11.90
C GLU A 377 -5.95 -7.73 -11.95
N ALA A 378 -6.87 -7.55 -12.88
CA ALA A 378 -7.56 -6.30 -13.13
C ALA A 378 -8.60 -5.98 -12.05
N THR A 379 -9.16 -4.78 -12.11
CA THR A 379 -10.34 -4.39 -11.34
C THR A 379 -11.62 -4.68 -12.12
N GLN A 380 -12.76 -4.79 -11.44
CA GLN A 380 -14.03 -5.16 -12.08
C GLN A 380 -14.43 -4.20 -13.22
N GLU A 381 -14.12 -2.93 -13.06
CA GLU A 381 -14.39 -1.85 -14.02
C GLU A 381 -13.40 -1.79 -15.20
N HIS A 382 -12.32 -2.59 -15.17
CA HIS A 382 -11.29 -2.54 -16.20
C HIS A 382 -11.80 -3.03 -17.57
N PRO A 383 -11.43 -2.37 -18.71
CA PRO A 383 -11.86 -2.79 -20.05
C PRO A 383 -11.63 -4.27 -20.36
N VAL A 384 -10.51 -4.84 -19.91
CA VAL A 384 -10.20 -6.27 -20.12
C VAL A 384 -11.22 -7.20 -19.46
N VAL A 385 -11.79 -6.79 -18.33
CA VAL A 385 -12.80 -7.55 -17.58
C VAL A 385 -14.19 -7.35 -18.22
N VAL A 386 -14.56 -6.10 -18.43
CA VAL A 386 -15.88 -5.74 -18.99
C VAL A 386 -16.05 -6.30 -20.41
N ASN A 387 -15.07 -6.09 -21.31
CA ASN A 387 -15.15 -6.49 -22.71
C ASN A 387 -15.08 -8.01 -22.91
N SER A 388 -14.39 -8.74 -22.00
CA SER A 388 -14.33 -10.21 -22.05
C SER A 388 -15.49 -10.89 -21.32
N SER A 389 -16.35 -10.14 -20.64
CA SER A 389 -17.38 -10.67 -19.75
C SER A 389 -16.81 -11.67 -18.71
N TRP A 390 -15.64 -11.35 -18.16
CA TRP A 390 -14.89 -12.21 -17.25
C TRP A 390 -15.71 -12.59 -16.01
N LYS A 391 -15.75 -13.90 -15.69
CA LYS A 391 -16.44 -14.47 -14.51
C LYS A 391 -15.54 -15.39 -13.69
N GLY A 392 -14.26 -15.50 -14.03
CA GLY A 392 -13.33 -16.46 -13.43
C GLY A 392 -12.73 -16.04 -12.08
N GLY A 393 -13.31 -15.05 -11.39
CA GLY A 393 -12.82 -14.54 -10.12
C GLY A 393 -11.66 -13.56 -10.28
N PHE A 394 -11.23 -12.99 -9.16
CA PHE A 394 -10.18 -11.96 -9.10
C PHE A 394 -9.10 -12.33 -8.12
N LEU A 395 -7.91 -11.81 -8.37
CA LEU A 395 -6.75 -11.91 -7.49
C LEU A 395 -6.97 -11.01 -6.25
N ASP A 396 -7.16 -11.64 -5.09
CA ASP A 396 -7.38 -10.96 -3.82
C ASP A 396 -6.11 -10.93 -2.97
N GLU A 397 -5.07 -10.23 -3.50
CA GLU A 397 -3.81 -10.02 -2.79
C GLU A 397 -3.82 -8.65 -2.11
N GLU A 398 -4.45 -8.60 -0.94
CA GLU A 398 -4.47 -7.43 -0.08
C GLU A 398 -3.76 -7.71 1.26
N ALA A 399 -3.51 -6.66 2.05
CA ALA A 399 -2.91 -6.78 3.36
C ALA A 399 -3.88 -7.39 4.37
N TYR A 400 -3.35 -7.96 5.45
CA TYR A 400 -4.20 -8.58 6.48
C TYR A 400 -5.20 -7.62 7.10
N GLN A 401 -6.41 -8.16 7.35
CA GLN A 401 -7.44 -7.63 8.24
C GLN A 401 -8.04 -8.79 9.03
N TRP A 402 -7.37 -9.20 10.10
CA TRP A 402 -7.74 -10.39 10.85
C TRP A 402 -7.78 -10.13 12.35
N VAL A 403 -8.73 -10.77 13.02
CA VAL A 403 -8.88 -10.82 14.48
C VAL A 403 -9.07 -12.28 14.85
N ARG A 404 -8.35 -12.74 15.87
CA ARG A 404 -8.48 -14.10 16.40
C ARG A 404 -9.86 -14.28 17.04
N ASP A 405 -10.45 -15.46 16.88
CA ASP A 405 -11.66 -15.85 17.59
C ASP A 405 -11.38 -15.91 19.11
N LEU A 406 -12.24 -15.29 19.89
CA LEU A 406 -12.11 -15.27 21.35
C LEU A 406 -12.16 -16.65 21.99
N ASP A 407 -12.90 -17.60 21.41
CA ASP A 407 -12.96 -18.99 21.88
C ASP A 407 -11.59 -19.71 21.81
N LEU A 408 -10.65 -19.15 21.04
CA LEU A 408 -9.27 -19.63 20.93
C LEU A 408 -8.30 -18.92 21.89
N LEU A 409 -8.77 -17.97 22.68
CA LEU A 409 -7.95 -17.29 23.69
C LEU A 409 -7.82 -18.20 24.92
N THR A 410 -6.59 -18.58 25.25
CA THR A 410 -6.34 -19.43 26.41
C THR A 410 -6.45 -18.62 27.71
N GLY A 411 -6.78 -19.33 28.82
CA GLY A 411 -6.82 -18.67 30.14
C GLY A 411 -5.47 -18.07 30.56
N GLU A 412 -4.36 -18.64 30.12
CA GLU A 412 -3.02 -18.12 30.36
C GLU A 412 -2.77 -16.82 29.59
N GLU A 413 -3.17 -16.75 28.32
CA GLU A 413 -3.06 -15.53 27.51
C GLU A 413 -3.97 -14.43 28.03
N ALA A 414 -5.21 -14.77 28.43
CA ALA A 414 -6.18 -13.84 29.02
C ALA A 414 -5.73 -13.27 30.37
N ALA A 415 -4.92 -14.03 31.13
CA ALA A 415 -4.35 -13.59 32.40
C ALA A 415 -3.15 -12.63 32.24
N LEU A 416 -2.57 -12.50 31.04
CA LEU A 416 -1.50 -11.54 30.79
C LEU A 416 -2.05 -10.10 30.86
N PRO A 417 -1.39 -9.19 31.60
CA PRO A 417 -1.98 -7.87 31.90
C PRO A 417 -2.00 -6.92 30.70
N TRP A 418 -1.13 -7.13 29.71
CA TRP A 418 -0.91 -6.17 28.63
C TRP A 418 -1.06 -6.80 27.26
N VAL A 419 -1.38 -5.95 26.29
CA VAL A 419 -1.23 -6.21 24.86
C VAL A 419 -0.28 -5.18 24.25
N VAL A 420 0.64 -5.67 23.43
CA VAL A 420 1.65 -4.84 22.75
C VAL A 420 1.49 -4.97 21.24
N GLY A 421 1.29 -3.83 20.59
CA GLY A 421 1.28 -3.70 19.14
C GLY A 421 2.68 -3.55 18.58
N LEU A 422 3.06 -4.43 17.66
CA LEU A 422 4.28 -4.35 16.86
C LEU A 422 3.92 -3.95 15.44
N ASP A 423 4.59 -2.94 14.91
CA ASP A 423 4.44 -2.51 13.51
C ASP A 423 5.76 -2.71 12.75
N LEU A 424 5.66 -3.22 11.52
CA LEU A 424 6.84 -3.41 10.67
C LEU A 424 7.19 -2.12 9.93
N ASN A 425 8.39 -1.62 10.16
CA ASN A 425 8.89 -0.46 9.42
C ASN A 425 8.79 -0.68 7.91
N THR A 426 7.94 0.13 7.24
CA THR A 426 7.79 0.12 5.78
C THR A 426 7.74 -1.29 5.18
N ALA A 427 6.80 -2.12 5.60
CA ALA A 427 6.67 -3.54 5.21
C ALA A 427 6.65 -3.76 3.70
N PHE A 428 5.94 -2.91 2.94
CA PHE A 428 5.91 -3.00 1.48
C PHE A 428 7.27 -2.70 0.85
N LEU A 429 8.06 -1.78 1.42
CA LEU A 429 9.42 -1.53 0.97
C LEU A 429 10.32 -2.75 1.23
N ALA A 430 10.20 -3.37 2.41
CA ALA A 430 10.91 -4.60 2.72
C ALA A 430 10.56 -5.75 1.77
N ALA A 431 9.27 -5.87 1.40
CA ALA A 431 8.81 -6.86 0.44
C ALA A 431 9.31 -6.60 -1.00
N ALA A 432 9.48 -5.33 -1.39
CA ALA A 432 10.00 -4.95 -2.71
C ALA A 432 11.47 -5.35 -2.92
N ALA A 433 12.23 -5.59 -1.84
CA ALA A 433 13.64 -6.00 -1.92
C ALA A 433 13.79 -7.35 -2.66
N ARG A 434 14.62 -7.37 -3.70
CA ARG A 434 14.88 -8.55 -4.53
C ARG A 434 13.61 -9.24 -5.03
N LEU A 435 12.57 -8.47 -5.29
CA LEU A 435 11.31 -8.97 -5.81
C LEU A 435 11.43 -9.12 -7.33
N MET A 436 11.39 -10.36 -7.80
CA MET A 436 11.30 -10.65 -9.23
C MET A 436 9.87 -10.44 -9.69
N VAL A 437 9.69 -9.55 -10.66
CA VAL A 437 8.39 -9.22 -11.25
C VAL A 437 8.42 -9.46 -12.76
N GLY A 438 7.25 -9.66 -13.34
CA GLY A 438 7.14 -9.76 -14.80
C GLY A 438 7.35 -8.39 -15.47
N LEU A 439 8.04 -8.36 -16.60
CA LEU A 439 8.26 -7.17 -17.42
C LEU A 439 7.43 -7.19 -18.71
N SER A 440 7.02 -8.38 -19.17
CA SER A 440 6.17 -8.58 -20.34
C SER A 440 4.68 -8.64 -19.99
N GLY A 441 3.82 -8.74 -21.03
CA GLY A 441 2.41 -9.06 -20.91
C GLY A 441 2.17 -10.46 -20.34
N PRO A 442 0.96 -10.75 -19.82
CA PRO A 442 0.59 -12.06 -19.32
C PRO A 442 0.33 -13.06 -20.46
N GLU A 443 0.78 -14.30 -20.29
CA GLU A 443 0.49 -15.46 -21.14
C GLU A 443 -0.41 -16.42 -20.38
N HIS A 444 -1.58 -16.76 -20.95
CA HIS A 444 -2.51 -17.73 -20.36
C HIS A 444 -2.03 -19.15 -20.61
N VAL A 445 -1.94 -19.96 -19.56
CA VAL A 445 -1.52 -21.36 -19.61
C VAL A 445 -2.52 -22.22 -18.83
N ARG A 446 -2.95 -23.33 -19.43
CA ARG A 446 -3.81 -24.33 -18.78
C ARG A 446 -2.95 -25.47 -18.23
N HIS A 447 -3.32 -25.97 -17.06
CA HIS A 447 -2.62 -27.05 -16.34
C HIS A 447 -1.09 -26.86 -16.27
N PRO A 448 -0.63 -25.65 -15.84
CA PRO A 448 0.80 -25.39 -15.77
C PRO A 448 1.43 -26.13 -14.60
N HIS A 449 2.69 -26.54 -14.76
CA HIS A 449 3.49 -26.89 -13.60
C HIS A 449 3.91 -25.61 -12.86
N PHE A 450 3.75 -25.59 -11.52
CA PHE A 450 4.13 -24.43 -10.72
C PHE A 450 5.65 -24.23 -10.66
N ASP A 451 6.12 -23.06 -11.03
CA ASP A 451 7.50 -22.63 -10.86
C ASP A 451 7.57 -21.28 -10.11
N LYS A 452 8.07 -21.31 -8.89
CA LYS A 452 8.23 -20.12 -8.03
C LYS A 452 9.14 -19.02 -8.61
N ARG A 453 9.90 -19.30 -9.68
CA ARG A 453 10.76 -18.33 -10.36
C ARG A 453 10.01 -17.50 -11.41
N ILE A 454 8.82 -17.95 -11.82
CA ILE A 454 8.02 -17.31 -12.85
C ILE A 454 6.95 -16.44 -12.18
N PRO A 455 7.01 -15.11 -12.28
CA PRO A 455 5.94 -14.23 -11.81
C PRO A 455 4.64 -14.49 -12.57
N GLY A 456 3.54 -14.57 -11.83
CA GLY A 456 2.23 -14.81 -12.43
C GLY A 456 1.14 -14.91 -11.40
N SER A 457 -0.08 -15.04 -11.92
CA SER A 457 -1.30 -15.32 -11.17
C SER A 457 -1.74 -16.74 -11.46
N TRP A 458 -1.96 -17.54 -10.43
CA TRP A 458 -2.18 -18.98 -10.49
C TRP A 458 -3.53 -19.33 -9.89
N LEU A 459 -4.36 -20.06 -10.61
CA LEU A 459 -5.61 -20.61 -10.11
C LEU A 459 -5.33 -21.93 -9.41
N VAL A 460 -5.47 -21.95 -8.09
CA VAL A 460 -5.13 -23.10 -7.24
C VAL A 460 -6.18 -23.29 -6.16
N ASP A 461 -6.48 -24.53 -5.83
CA ASP A 461 -7.26 -24.84 -4.62
C ASP A 461 -6.32 -25.05 -3.43
N LEU A 462 -6.39 -24.13 -2.46
CA LEU A 462 -5.65 -24.21 -1.20
C LEU A 462 -6.57 -24.46 0.00
N SER A 463 -7.84 -24.85 -0.23
CA SER A 463 -8.81 -25.11 0.82
C SER A 463 -8.49 -26.34 1.68
N HIS A 464 -7.67 -27.26 1.15
CA HIS A 464 -7.21 -28.44 1.87
C HIS A 464 -6.13 -28.16 2.91
N ILE A 465 -5.56 -26.94 2.92
CA ILE A 465 -4.48 -26.59 3.84
C ILE A 465 -5.04 -26.22 5.20
N GLU A 466 -4.64 -26.98 6.21
CA GLU A 466 -4.98 -26.75 7.60
C GLU A 466 -3.79 -26.16 8.35
N LEU A 467 -4.01 -25.01 8.98
CA LEU A 467 -3.03 -24.31 9.79
C LEU A 467 -3.60 -24.13 11.21
N ASP A 468 -2.73 -23.80 12.17
CA ASP A 468 -3.16 -23.47 13.53
C ASP A 468 -4.18 -22.31 13.49
N PRO A 469 -5.42 -22.50 13.97
CA PRO A 469 -6.49 -21.49 13.87
C PRO A 469 -6.21 -20.21 14.67
N ARG A 470 -5.22 -20.25 15.59
CA ARG A 470 -4.74 -19.07 16.33
C ARG A 470 -3.84 -18.16 15.49
N LEU A 471 -3.49 -18.56 14.25
CA LEU A 471 -2.76 -17.76 13.28
C LEU A 471 -3.66 -17.41 12.08
N PRO A 472 -3.56 -16.20 11.51
CA PRO A 472 -4.29 -15.90 10.28
C PRO A 472 -3.77 -16.75 9.12
N SER A 473 -4.65 -17.27 8.28
CA SER A 473 -4.22 -17.94 7.05
C SER A 473 -3.43 -16.98 6.16
N PRO A 474 -2.26 -17.38 5.63
CA PRO A 474 -1.47 -16.52 4.71
C PRO A 474 -2.08 -16.42 3.32
N PHE A 475 -3.13 -17.19 3.03
CA PHE A 475 -3.70 -17.33 1.70
C PHE A 475 -4.84 -16.35 1.42
N THR A 476 -5.37 -15.69 2.44
CA THR A 476 -6.46 -14.71 2.31
C THR A 476 -6.14 -13.43 3.07
N PRO A 477 -6.61 -12.25 2.61
CA PRO A 477 -6.46 -11.01 3.36
C PRO A 477 -7.22 -11.02 4.69
N SER A 478 -8.37 -11.72 4.72
CA SER A 478 -9.18 -11.87 5.93
C SER A 478 -8.53 -12.78 6.99
N GLY A 479 -7.45 -13.50 6.64
CA GLY A 479 -6.83 -14.51 7.51
C GLY A 479 -7.67 -15.78 7.68
N LEU A 480 -8.80 -15.89 6.99
CA LEU A 480 -9.65 -17.09 7.03
C LEU A 480 -9.11 -18.15 6.05
N ARG A 481 -9.39 -19.43 6.36
CA ARG A 481 -9.06 -20.55 5.47
C ARG A 481 -9.76 -20.36 4.11
N PRO A 482 -9.08 -20.59 2.97
CA PRO A 482 -9.73 -20.62 1.66
C PRO A 482 -10.86 -21.66 1.58
N THR A 483 -11.88 -21.38 0.79
CA THR A 483 -13.06 -22.29 0.66
C THR A 483 -13.09 -23.07 -0.65
N GLY A 484 -12.13 -22.83 -1.56
CA GLY A 484 -12.03 -23.52 -2.85
C GLY A 484 -10.99 -22.86 -3.78
N PRO A 485 -11.01 -23.18 -5.09
CA PRO A 485 -10.07 -22.62 -6.04
C PRO A 485 -10.17 -21.11 -6.12
N ALA A 486 -9.01 -20.43 -6.08
CA ALA A 486 -8.91 -18.98 -6.19
C ALA A 486 -7.60 -18.59 -6.89
N TRP A 487 -7.52 -17.34 -7.33
CA TRP A 487 -6.32 -16.77 -7.94
C TRP A 487 -5.36 -16.28 -6.86
N TYR A 488 -4.10 -16.69 -6.97
CA TYR A 488 -3.03 -16.33 -6.06
C TYR A 488 -1.78 -15.86 -6.80
N GLN A 489 -1.03 -14.96 -6.19
CA GLN A 489 0.30 -14.59 -6.67
C GLN A 489 1.33 -15.70 -6.44
N THR A 490 2.36 -15.72 -7.27
CA THR A 490 3.48 -16.68 -7.18
C THR A 490 4.02 -16.84 -5.75
N HIS A 491 4.13 -15.76 -4.97
CA HIS A 491 4.67 -15.82 -3.60
C HIS A 491 3.74 -16.53 -2.62
N THR A 492 2.42 -16.37 -2.78
CA THR A 492 1.40 -17.05 -1.96
C THR A 492 1.43 -18.55 -2.23
N VAL A 493 1.46 -18.95 -3.51
CA VAL A 493 1.52 -20.37 -3.90
C VAL A 493 2.87 -21.00 -3.49
N ALA A 494 3.99 -20.30 -3.68
CA ALA A 494 5.30 -20.76 -3.24
C ALA A 494 5.37 -20.98 -1.73
N TYR A 495 4.63 -20.19 -0.96
CA TYR A 495 4.57 -20.34 0.49
C TYR A 495 3.76 -21.58 0.92
N ALA A 496 2.71 -21.94 0.19
CA ALA A 496 2.02 -23.21 0.43
C ALA A 496 2.96 -24.41 0.26
N GLN A 497 3.83 -24.39 -0.78
CA GLN A 497 4.88 -25.42 -0.93
C GLN A 497 5.92 -25.38 0.19
N GLU A 498 6.33 -24.19 0.66
CA GLU A 498 7.26 -24.02 1.78
C GLU A 498 6.70 -24.63 3.09
N LEU A 499 5.38 -24.53 3.28
CA LEU A 499 4.67 -25.16 4.39
C LEU A 499 4.48 -26.68 4.21
N GLY A 500 4.97 -27.27 3.12
CA GLY A 500 4.96 -28.71 2.89
C GLY A 500 3.74 -29.22 2.09
N TYR A 501 2.90 -28.35 1.57
CA TYR A 501 1.72 -28.74 0.82
C TYR A 501 1.98 -28.85 -0.68
N ASN A 502 1.40 -29.86 -1.31
CA ASN A 502 1.41 -29.98 -2.77
C ASN A 502 0.43 -28.99 -3.39
N VAL A 503 0.86 -28.32 -4.44
CA VAL A 503 0.04 -27.35 -5.18
C VAL A 503 -0.07 -27.77 -6.65
N GLN A 504 -1.30 -27.78 -7.16
CA GLN A 504 -1.60 -28.16 -8.54
C GLN A 504 -2.45 -27.06 -9.20
N PRO A 505 -1.82 -26.08 -9.86
CA PRO A 505 -2.56 -25.06 -10.56
C PRO A 505 -3.33 -25.63 -11.75
N THR A 506 -4.58 -25.22 -11.90
CA THR A 506 -5.41 -25.56 -13.06
C THR A 506 -5.23 -24.57 -14.21
N GLU A 507 -4.98 -23.30 -13.89
CA GLU A 507 -4.71 -22.23 -14.86
C GLU A 507 -3.67 -21.27 -14.30
N ALA A 508 -3.00 -20.56 -15.19
CA ALA A 508 -2.13 -19.44 -14.80
C ALA A 508 -2.03 -18.38 -15.89
N TYR A 509 -1.74 -17.15 -15.45
CA TYR A 509 -1.27 -16.07 -16.30
C TYR A 509 0.18 -15.77 -15.93
N LEU A 510 1.11 -16.12 -16.82
CA LEU A 510 2.55 -16.10 -16.57
C LEU A 510 3.25 -14.98 -17.33
N ARG A 511 4.33 -14.44 -16.76
CA ARG A 511 5.18 -13.45 -17.43
C ARG A 511 6.58 -14.01 -17.57
N ARG A 512 7.02 -14.24 -18.83
CA ARG A 512 8.29 -14.92 -19.14
C ARG A 512 9.50 -14.00 -19.03
N GLU A 513 9.35 -12.72 -19.41
CA GLU A 513 10.40 -11.74 -19.17
C GLU A 513 10.29 -11.23 -17.74
N THR A 514 11.39 -11.32 -16.99
CA THR A 514 11.38 -11.02 -15.55
C THR A 514 12.56 -10.12 -15.16
N GLY A 515 12.41 -9.41 -14.05
CA GLY A 515 13.48 -8.58 -13.52
C GLY A 515 13.21 -8.05 -12.13
N ALA A 516 14.26 -7.67 -11.41
CA ALA A 516 14.18 -6.99 -10.13
C ALA A 516 13.92 -5.49 -10.33
N TYR A 517 12.77 -5.16 -10.91
CA TYR A 517 12.41 -3.79 -11.32
C TYR A 517 12.44 -2.80 -10.16
N LEU A 518 11.98 -3.24 -8.99
CA LEU A 518 11.85 -2.40 -7.80
C LEU A 518 13.14 -2.25 -6.98
N ASP A 519 14.22 -2.98 -7.27
CA ASP A 519 15.43 -2.93 -6.44
C ASP A 519 16.05 -1.52 -6.31
N PRO A 520 16.26 -0.73 -7.36
CA PRO A 520 16.81 0.61 -7.20
C PRO A 520 15.88 1.56 -6.43
N TRP A 521 14.55 1.37 -6.58
CA TRP A 521 13.53 2.08 -5.84
C TRP A 521 13.57 1.72 -4.35
N HIS A 522 13.66 0.41 -4.04
CA HIS A 522 13.85 -0.09 -2.69
C HIS A 522 15.11 0.48 -2.04
N ASP A 523 16.27 0.38 -2.72
CA ASP A 523 17.55 0.79 -2.15
C ASP A 523 17.58 2.28 -1.84
N ARG A 524 17.05 3.11 -2.75
CA ARG A 524 17.01 4.55 -2.54
C ARG A 524 16.07 4.94 -1.38
N LEU A 525 14.87 4.38 -1.31
CA LEU A 525 13.91 4.69 -0.23
C LEU A 525 14.34 4.10 1.10
N LYS A 526 14.97 2.93 1.12
CA LYS A 526 15.58 2.36 2.33
C LYS A 526 16.68 3.26 2.87
N THR A 527 17.59 3.72 2.01
CA THR A 527 18.65 4.65 2.39
C THR A 527 18.03 5.94 2.93
N ALA A 528 17.09 6.56 2.20
CA ALA A 528 16.40 7.77 2.64
C ALA A 528 15.72 7.59 4.01
N TYR A 529 15.03 6.48 4.22
CA TYR A 529 14.33 6.17 5.47
C TYR A 529 15.30 6.02 6.65
N VAL A 530 16.34 5.20 6.46
CA VAL A 530 17.31 4.90 7.53
C VAL A 530 18.17 6.11 7.89
N ASP A 531 18.61 6.89 6.88
CA ASP A 531 19.40 8.10 7.12
C ASP A 531 18.57 9.19 7.81
N THR A 532 17.28 9.30 7.46
CA THR A 532 16.38 10.24 8.14
C THR A 532 16.15 9.85 9.62
N LEU A 533 15.99 8.55 9.90
CA LEU A 533 15.89 8.06 11.27
C LEU A 533 17.20 8.29 12.05
N ALA A 534 18.35 8.08 11.39
CA ALA A 534 19.66 8.32 12.02
C ALA A 534 19.87 9.79 12.40
N ASP A 535 19.45 10.72 11.53
CA ASP A 535 19.48 12.16 11.84
C ASP A 535 18.54 12.54 12.98
N LEU A 536 17.45 11.77 13.17
CA LEU A 536 16.53 11.89 14.31
C LEU A 536 17.01 11.14 15.57
N GLY A 537 18.24 10.61 15.57
CA GLY A 537 18.86 9.92 16.70
C GLY A 537 18.57 8.41 16.78
N VAL A 538 17.89 7.84 15.79
CA VAL A 538 17.59 6.39 15.74
C VAL A 538 18.58 5.69 14.80
N THR A 539 19.74 5.34 15.32
CA THR A 539 20.83 4.70 14.56
C THR A 539 20.74 3.17 14.58
N LYS A 540 21.55 2.49 13.76
CA LYS A 540 21.51 1.02 13.62
C LYS A 540 22.25 0.26 14.72
N ASP A 541 23.10 0.94 15.44
CA ASP A 541 24.02 0.43 16.48
C ASP A 541 23.44 0.53 17.90
N LEU A 542 22.21 1.07 18.03
CA LEU A 542 21.49 1.09 19.29
C LEU A 542 21.13 -0.33 19.73
N SER A 543 21.27 -0.60 21.03
CA SER A 543 20.65 -1.77 21.66
C SER A 543 19.11 -1.68 21.56
N ASP A 544 18.42 -2.80 21.73
CA ASP A 544 16.96 -2.82 21.63
C ASP A 544 16.29 -1.85 22.63
N THR A 545 16.83 -1.72 23.85
CA THR A 545 16.33 -0.76 24.85
C THR A 545 16.57 0.69 24.42
N GLU A 546 17.78 1.02 23.95
CA GLU A 546 18.10 2.35 23.44
C GLU A 546 17.27 2.69 22.19
N PHE A 547 17.05 1.71 21.32
CA PHE A 547 16.19 1.86 20.14
C PHE A 547 14.76 2.25 20.53
N LEU A 548 14.15 1.56 21.49
CA LEU A 548 12.81 1.87 21.98
C LEU A 548 12.75 3.31 22.52
N ALA A 549 13.69 3.69 23.39
CA ALA A 549 13.75 5.03 23.95
C ALA A 549 14.01 6.12 22.88
N ALA A 550 14.80 5.83 21.85
CA ALA A 550 15.02 6.75 20.73
C ALA A 550 13.76 6.89 19.87
N MET A 551 13.02 5.78 19.64
CA MET A 551 11.77 5.79 18.86
C MET A 551 10.63 6.58 19.53
N GLU A 552 10.60 6.66 20.86
CA GLU A 552 9.63 7.51 21.57
C GLU A 552 9.87 9.01 21.33
N ARG A 553 11.12 9.42 21.20
CA ARG A 553 11.55 10.83 21.16
C ARG A 553 11.77 11.36 19.74
N HIS A 554 11.96 10.49 18.75
CA HIS A 554 12.44 10.93 17.43
C HIS A 554 11.56 11.98 16.74
N LYS A 555 10.23 11.96 16.97
CA LYS A 555 9.30 12.91 16.34
C LYS A 555 9.42 14.34 16.89
N GLN A 556 9.87 14.49 18.15
CA GLN A 556 10.06 15.78 18.80
C GLN A 556 11.45 16.38 18.53
N ALA A 557 12.41 15.59 18.07
CA ALA A 557 13.80 16.02 17.90
C ALA A 557 13.98 17.11 16.82
N ASP A 558 13.34 16.93 15.66
CA ASP A 558 13.26 17.92 14.57
C ASP A 558 11.93 17.70 13.81
N PRO A 559 10.93 18.59 13.96
CA PRO A 559 9.65 18.46 13.28
C PRO A 559 9.78 18.41 11.76
N GLY A 560 10.74 19.14 11.16
CA GLY A 560 10.99 19.12 9.73
C GLY A 560 11.51 17.77 9.25
N LEU A 561 12.47 17.15 9.95
CA LEU A 561 12.94 15.81 9.65
C LEU A 561 11.87 14.75 9.93
N ALA A 562 11.04 14.93 10.95
CA ALA A 562 9.89 14.05 11.20
C ALA A 562 8.89 14.09 10.04
N ALA A 563 8.65 15.28 9.46
CA ALA A 563 7.82 15.42 8.26
C ALA A 563 8.47 14.78 7.02
N VAL A 564 9.79 14.89 6.83
CA VAL A 564 10.52 14.16 5.78
C VAL A 564 10.33 12.65 5.94
N LEU A 565 10.43 12.13 7.17
CA LEU A 565 10.22 10.71 7.46
C LEU A 565 8.80 10.27 7.13
N ALA A 566 7.79 11.08 7.49
CA ALA A 566 6.40 10.83 7.13
C ALA A 566 6.19 10.81 5.61
N ALA A 567 6.76 11.79 4.90
CA ALA A 567 6.70 11.86 3.43
C ALA A 567 7.37 10.65 2.75
N ILE A 568 8.50 10.15 3.27
CA ILE A 568 9.14 8.93 2.76
C ILE A 568 8.22 7.72 2.92
N LYS A 569 7.59 7.55 4.10
CA LYS A 569 6.61 6.46 4.34
C LYS A 569 5.41 6.57 3.39
N ALA A 570 4.85 7.76 3.25
CA ALA A 570 3.75 8.04 2.33
C ALA A 570 4.14 7.78 0.86
N THR A 571 5.40 8.05 0.49
CA THR A 571 5.94 7.76 -0.85
C THR A 571 6.00 6.25 -1.13
N VAL A 572 6.39 5.45 -0.14
CA VAL A 572 6.39 3.97 -0.25
C VAL A 572 4.96 3.46 -0.43
N LYS A 573 4.06 3.78 0.52
CA LYS A 573 2.66 3.32 0.51
C LYS A 573 1.96 3.75 -0.78
N GLY A 574 2.01 5.04 -1.07
CA GLY A 574 1.33 5.61 -2.22
C GLY A 574 1.94 5.18 -3.57
N GLY A 575 3.26 4.96 -3.66
CA GLY A 575 3.92 4.45 -4.86
C GLY A 575 3.43 3.05 -5.24
N VAL A 576 3.29 2.15 -4.24
CA VAL A 576 2.71 0.82 -4.45
C VAL A 576 1.21 0.92 -4.80
N GLY A 577 0.44 1.80 -4.12
CA GLY A 577 -0.97 2.03 -4.43
C GLY A 577 -1.20 2.52 -5.87
N LYS A 578 -0.32 3.38 -6.39
CA LYS A 578 -0.40 3.91 -7.77
C LYS A 578 -0.21 2.87 -8.88
N LEU A 579 0.36 1.71 -8.57
CA LEU A 579 0.46 0.60 -9.52
C LEU A 579 -0.92 0.00 -9.90
N ARG A 580 -1.96 0.26 -9.08
CA ARG A 580 -3.35 -0.16 -9.34
C ARG A 580 -4.32 1.01 -9.08
N GLU A 581 -4.01 2.18 -9.64
CA GLU A 581 -4.88 3.36 -9.51
C GLU A 581 -6.23 3.10 -10.16
N ARG A 582 -7.31 3.26 -9.38
CA ARG A 582 -8.69 3.09 -9.84
C ARG A 582 -9.15 4.25 -10.71
N PRO A 583 -10.20 4.06 -11.54
CA PRO A 583 -10.80 5.13 -12.30
C PRO A 583 -11.31 6.24 -11.41
N GLN A 584 -11.25 7.47 -11.92
CA GLN A 584 -11.67 8.67 -11.22
C GLN A 584 -12.39 9.60 -12.19
N GLY A 585 -13.45 10.26 -11.72
CA GLY A 585 -14.21 11.24 -12.48
C GLY A 585 -15.71 10.97 -12.52
N ARG A 586 -16.52 12.04 -12.59
CA ARG A 586 -17.99 11.97 -12.60
C ARG A 586 -18.57 11.32 -13.88
N HIS A 587 -17.80 11.23 -14.95
CA HIS A 587 -18.23 10.75 -16.25
C HIS A 587 -17.62 9.39 -16.62
N TYR A 588 -16.91 8.74 -15.67
CA TYR A 588 -16.35 7.42 -15.91
C TYR A 588 -17.49 6.38 -15.98
N LYS A 589 -17.41 5.52 -16.98
CA LYS A 589 -18.29 4.34 -17.14
C LYS A 589 -17.42 3.08 -17.09
N ASP A 590 -17.97 2.02 -16.53
CA ASP A 590 -17.29 0.73 -16.47
C ASP A 590 -16.96 0.26 -17.89
N GLY A 591 -15.72 -0.17 -18.08
CA GLY A 591 -15.19 -0.53 -19.39
C GLY A 591 -14.50 0.61 -20.17
N ASP A 592 -14.63 1.88 -19.72
CA ASP A 592 -13.87 2.97 -20.31
C ASP A 592 -12.40 2.90 -19.87
N ARG A 593 -11.48 3.34 -20.75
CA ARG A 593 -10.09 3.54 -20.37
C ARG A 593 -9.91 4.87 -19.62
N TRP A 594 -9.28 4.82 -18.46
CA TRP A 594 -8.94 6.02 -17.69
C TRP A 594 -7.45 6.37 -17.81
N PRO A 595 -7.04 7.61 -17.53
CA PRO A 595 -5.67 8.06 -17.81
C PRO A 595 -4.55 7.25 -17.16
N ALA A 596 -4.82 6.55 -16.07
CA ALA A 596 -3.81 5.71 -15.44
C ALA A 596 -3.44 4.49 -16.28
N LEU A 597 -4.38 3.94 -17.06
CA LEU A 597 -4.14 2.79 -17.93
C LEU A 597 -3.20 3.08 -19.11
N GLU A 598 -3.01 4.37 -19.45
CA GLU A 598 -2.09 4.78 -20.51
C GLU A 598 -0.62 4.83 -20.02
N ARG A 599 -0.35 4.41 -18.79
CA ARG A 599 0.99 4.40 -18.22
C ARG A 599 1.54 2.98 -18.15
N PRO A 600 2.79 2.73 -18.61
CA PRO A 600 3.45 1.44 -18.43
C PRO A 600 3.56 1.01 -16.96
N THR A 601 3.46 1.98 -16.05
CA THR A 601 3.53 1.76 -14.59
C THR A 601 2.19 1.40 -13.96
N TRP A 602 1.10 1.29 -14.72
CA TRP A 602 -0.14 0.71 -14.19
C TRP A 602 -0.02 -0.81 -14.22
N ARG A 603 0.43 -1.42 -13.11
CA ARG A 603 0.84 -2.81 -13.00
C ARG A 603 0.28 -3.44 -11.72
N PRO A 604 -1.01 -3.84 -11.75
CA PRO A 604 -1.68 -4.47 -10.60
C PRO A 604 -1.01 -5.78 -10.16
N ASP A 605 -0.40 -6.51 -11.08
CA ASP A 605 0.39 -7.71 -10.82
C ASP A 605 1.63 -7.43 -9.95
N ILE A 606 2.34 -6.33 -10.20
CA ILE A 606 3.50 -5.93 -9.38
C ILE A 606 3.04 -5.51 -7.97
N ARG A 607 1.91 -4.75 -7.87
CA ARG A 607 1.33 -4.41 -6.57
C ARG A 607 0.97 -5.67 -5.78
N ALA A 608 0.26 -6.60 -6.41
CA ALA A 608 -0.15 -7.85 -5.80
C ALA A 608 1.07 -8.68 -5.33
N ALA A 609 2.14 -8.74 -6.11
CA ALA A 609 3.37 -9.43 -5.74
C ALA A 609 4.06 -8.80 -4.51
N VAL A 610 4.07 -7.47 -4.38
CA VAL A 610 4.60 -6.77 -3.19
C VAL A 610 3.76 -7.11 -1.96
N ILE A 611 2.43 -7.05 -2.06
CA ILE A 611 1.52 -7.27 -0.93
C ILE A 611 1.52 -8.74 -0.51
N SER A 612 1.44 -9.67 -1.47
CA SER A 612 1.56 -11.11 -1.24
C SER A 612 2.84 -11.45 -0.46
N LYS A 613 4.00 -10.95 -0.92
CA LYS A 613 5.27 -11.18 -0.22
C LYS A 613 5.30 -10.54 1.17
N ALA A 614 4.69 -9.36 1.36
CA ALA A 614 4.59 -8.73 2.68
C ALA A 614 3.74 -9.58 3.63
N ARG A 615 2.57 -10.08 3.18
CA ARG A 615 1.68 -10.95 3.95
C ARG A 615 2.35 -12.27 4.34
N VAL A 616 3.02 -12.92 3.39
CA VAL A 616 3.81 -14.14 3.64
C VAL A 616 4.93 -13.89 4.66
N ASN A 617 5.65 -12.78 4.54
CA ASN A 617 6.71 -12.42 5.50
C ASN A 617 6.16 -12.17 6.90
N MET A 618 4.97 -11.57 7.01
CA MET A 618 4.28 -11.38 8.29
C MET A 618 3.91 -12.74 8.90
N HIS A 619 3.31 -13.63 8.12
CA HIS A 619 2.95 -14.97 8.61
C HIS A 619 4.16 -15.78 9.07
N ARG A 620 5.28 -15.76 8.33
CA ARG A 620 6.52 -16.42 8.76
C ARG A 620 7.00 -15.94 10.13
N LYS A 621 6.89 -14.62 10.39
CA LYS A 621 7.26 -14.05 11.69
C LYS A 621 6.33 -14.51 12.81
N MET A 622 5.02 -14.51 12.56
CA MET A 622 4.04 -14.99 13.54
C MET A 622 4.21 -16.48 13.83
N LEU A 623 4.46 -17.29 12.80
CA LEU A 623 4.74 -18.72 12.98
C LEU A 623 6.00 -18.94 13.85
N LYS A 624 7.07 -18.17 13.63
CA LYS A 624 8.28 -18.21 14.46
C LYS A 624 8.04 -17.73 15.89
N MET A 625 7.17 -16.74 16.09
CA MET A 625 6.78 -16.32 17.44
C MET A 625 6.08 -17.46 18.17
N ALA A 626 5.08 -18.09 17.54
CA ALA A 626 4.36 -19.24 18.12
C ALA A 626 5.32 -20.39 18.46
N GLU A 627 6.27 -20.70 17.56
CA GLU A 627 7.26 -21.78 17.76
C GLU A 627 8.18 -21.54 18.97
N PHE A 628 8.66 -20.29 19.17
CA PHE A 628 9.65 -20.00 20.20
C PHE A 628 9.08 -19.50 21.52
N THR A 629 7.90 -18.91 21.52
CA THR A 629 7.31 -18.29 22.72
C THR A 629 6.00 -18.93 23.17
N GLY A 630 5.35 -19.71 22.29
CA GLY A 630 3.99 -20.20 22.53
C GLY A 630 2.92 -19.12 22.45
N LEU A 631 3.27 -17.85 22.14
CA LEU A 631 2.33 -16.74 22.03
C LEU A 631 1.80 -16.59 20.61
N TYR A 632 0.52 -16.32 20.54
CA TYR A 632 -0.21 -16.11 19.28
C TYR A 632 -0.79 -14.69 19.19
N PRO A 633 -0.89 -14.10 17.99
CA PRO A 633 -1.43 -12.75 17.85
C PRO A 633 -2.93 -12.73 18.17
N LEU A 634 -3.42 -11.64 18.78
CA LEU A 634 -4.84 -11.37 18.95
C LEU A 634 -5.45 -10.78 17.69
N ALA A 635 -4.69 -9.93 17.00
CA ALA A 635 -5.16 -9.23 15.81
C ALA A 635 -4.01 -8.84 14.90
N VAL A 636 -4.29 -8.75 13.59
CA VAL A 636 -3.37 -8.25 12.58
C VAL A 636 -4.11 -7.27 11.68
N LEU A 637 -3.51 -6.10 11.45
CA LEU A 637 -3.96 -5.14 10.46
C LEU A 637 -2.78 -4.65 9.63
N SER A 638 -2.72 -5.08 8.38
CA SER A 638 -1.62 -4.77 7.45
C SER A 638 -0.25 -5.18 7.99
N ASP A 639 0.54 -4.26 8.49
CA ASP A 639 1.88 -4.42 9.06
C ASP A 639 1.93 -4.31 10.59
N CYS A 640 0.78 -4.08 11.23
CA CYS A 640 0.63 -4.08 12.68
C CYS A 640 0.09 -5.43 13.18
N VAL A 641 0.69 -5.97 14.23
CA VAL A 641 0.27 -7.20 14.92
C VAL A 641 0.23 -6.97 16.42
N VAL A 642 -0.82 -7.45 17.09
CA VAL A 642 -1.03 -7.28 18.53
C VAL A 642 -0.86 -8.62 19.24
N TYR A 643 0.03 -8.65 20.24
CA TYR A 643 0.31 -9.82 21.06
C TYR A 643 -0.06 -9.60 22.52
N PRO A 644 -0.58 -10.60 23.23
CA PRO A 644 -0.65 -10.57 24.69
C PRO A 644 0.79 -10.59 25.27
N SER A 645 1.00 -9.89 26.39
CA SER A 645 2.34 -9.68 26.96
C SER A 645 2.31 -9.63 28.50
N PRO A 646 3.31 -10.21 29.16
CA PRO A 646 3.43 -10.11 30.63
C PRO A 646 3.85 -8.71 31.08
N GLY A 647 4.43 -7.88 30.21
CA GLY A 647 4.87 -6.52 30.48
C GLY A 647 4.52 -5.55 29.35
N ARG A 648 4.83 -4.27 29.56
CA ARG A 648 4.54 -3.18 28.60
C ARG A 648 5.56 -3.07 27.49
N SER A 649 6.68 -3.79 27.58
CA SER A 649 7.75 -3.74 26.60
C SER A 649 7.69 -4.95 25.66
N PRO A 650 7.99 -4.80 24.36
CA PRO A 650 8.17 -5.95 23.48
C PRO A 650 9.34 -6.86 23.92
N LEU A 651 10.26 -6.35 24.73
CA LEU A 651 11.36 -7.14 25.30
C LEU A 651 10.88 -8.20 26.27
N ASP A 652 9.65 -8.06 26.81
CA ASP A 652 9.09 -8.99 27.79
C ASP A 652 8.58 -10.29 27.14
N PHE A 653 8.42 -10.32 25.79
CA PHE A 653 7.91 -11.50 25.09
C PHE A 653 8.61 -11.83 23.76
N LEU A 654 9.42 -10.92 23.20
CA LEU A 654 10.18 -11.25 21.98
C LEU A 654 11.24 -12.33 22.26
N PRO A 655 11.42 -13.31 21.35
CA PRO A 655 12.34 -14.41 21.59
C PRO A 655 13.81 -14.00 21.37
N TYR A 656 14.63 -14.29 22.37
CA TYR A 656 16.07 -14.14 22.33
C TYR A 656 16.77 -15.47 22.59
N SER A 657 17.93 -15.66 21.97
CA SER A 657 18.79 -16.80 22.26
C SER A 657 19.43 -16.65 23.65
N THR A 658 20.00 -17.75 24.16
CA THR A 658 20.76 -17.75 25.42
C THR A 658 21.94 -16.75 25.42
N SER A 659 22.42 -16.36 24.25
CA SER A 659 23.46 -15.32 24.10
C SER A 659 22.89 -13.88 24.00
N GLY A 660 21.59 -13.67 24.24
CA GLY A 660 20.92 -12.37 24.17
C GLY A 660 20.70 -11.82 22.74
N LYS A 661 20.84 -12.65 21.69
CA LYS A 661 20.58 -12.23 20.32
C LYS A 661 19.15 -12.54 19.91
N PRO A 662 18.44 -11.63 19.19
CA PRO A 662 17.12 -11.90 18.69
C PRO A 662 17.09 -13.13 17.79
N ILE A 663 16.07 -13.98 17.93
CA ILE A 663 15.90 -15.19 17.11
C ILE A 663 15.67 -14.83 15.64
N PRO A 664 16.45 -15.42 14.71
CA PRO A 664 16.25 -15.19 13.27
C PRO A 664 14.87 -15.67 12.80
N GLY A 665 14.21 -14.86 11.98
CA GLY A 665 12.88 -15.19 11.42
C GLY A 665 11.70 -14.71 12.26
N ALA A 666 11.85 -14.51 13.57
CA ALA A 666 10.85 -13.87 14.43
C ALA A 666 10.85 -12.32 14.26
N PHE A 667 9.98 -11.64 15.00
CA PHE A 667 10.04 -10.18 15.07
C PHE A 667 11.31 -9.73 15.78
N ARG A 668 11.97 -8.73 15.22
CA ARG A 668 13.19 -8.11 15.77
C ARG A 668 13.05 -6.61 15.71
N LEU A 669 13.45 -5.92 16.76
CA LEU A 669 13.43 -4.47 16.83
C LEU A 669 14.50 -3.84 15.92
N GLY A 670 14.28 -2.64 15.46
CA GLY A 670 15.28 -1.86 14.72
C GLY A 670 14.72 -0.92 13.68
N SER A 671 15.59 -0.06 13.14
CA SER A 671 15.25 1.03 12.22
C SER A 671 15.13 0.63 10.75
N SER A 672 15.55 -0.59 10.37
CA SER A 672 15.54 -0.99 8.95
C SER A 672 14.15 -1.45 8.48
N PRO A 673 13.82 -1.31 7.18
CA PRO A 673 12.58 -1.85 6.62
C PRO A 673 12.38 -3.32 6.96
N GLY A 674 11.17 -3.67 7.41
CA GLY A 674 10.78 -5.03 7.82
C GLY A 674 11.21 -5.44 9.23
N LEU A 675 11.92 -4.60 9.97
CA LEU A 675 12.12 -4.74 11.41
C LEU A 675 10.96 -4.07 12.17
N ALA A 676 10.72 -4.52 13.40
CA ALA A 676 9.59 -4.09 14.21
C ALA A 676 9.92 -2.83 15.04
N LYS A 677 8.88 -2.09 15.34
CA LYS A 677 8.82 -1.05 16.37
C LYS A 677 7.55 -1.22 17.19
N VAL A 678 7.48 -0.59 18.35
CA VAL A 678 6.22 -0.53 19.12
C VAL A 678 5.27 0.43 18.43
N GLU A 679 4.02 0.00 18.28
CA GLU A 679 2.92 0.82 17.76
C GLU A 679 2.06 1.39 18.87
N GLY A 680 1.86 0.62 19.93
CA GLY A 680 1.13 1.02 21.14
C GLY A 680 1.08 -0.10 22.15
N VAL A 681 0.64 0.23 23.37
CA VAL A 681 0.49 -0.69 24.50
C VAL A 681 -0.83 -0.37 25.19
N GLN A 682 -1.65 -1.38 25.44
CA GLN A 682 -2.93 -1.28 26.13
C GLN A 682 -3.10 -2.44 27.13
N GLU A 683 -4.12 -2.40 27.95
CA GLU A 683 -4.48 -3.52 28.82
C GLU A 683 -5.14 -4.66 28.02
N THR A 684 -4.94 -5.91 28.44
CA THR A 684 -5.55 -7.07 27.75
C THR A 684 -7.07 -6.99 27.74
N ALA A 685 -7.69 -6.56 28.83
CA ALA A 685 -9.15 -6.37 28.91
C ALA A 685 -9.66 -5.41 27.82
N TRP A 686 -8.94 -4.30 27.55
CA TRP A 686 -9.28 -3.37 26.47
C TRP A 686 -9.30 -4.05 25.10
N ALA A 687 -8.33 -4.94 24.84
CA ALA A 687 -8.29 -5.64 23.56
C ALA A 687 -9.43 -6.64 23.43
N VAL A 688 -9.73 -7.38 24.50
CA VAL A 688 -10.86 -8.32 24.56
C VAL A 688 -12.19 -7.60 24.35
N ASP A 689 -12.42 -6.48 25.02
CA ASP A 689 -13.64 -5.66 24.85
C ASP A 689 -13.84 -5.22 23.39
N LEU A 690 -12.76 -4.84 22.67
CA LEU A 690 -12.84 -4.50 21.26
C LEU A 690 -13.17 -5.72 20.39
N MET A 691 -12.54 -6.87 20.68
CA MET A 691 -12.79 -8.13 19.96
C MET A 691 -14.25 -8.60 20.15
N GLU A 692 -14.81 -8.52 21.35
CA GLU A 692 -16.22 -8.78 21.63
C GLU A 692 -17.16 -7.86 20.83
N GLN A 693 -16.76 -6.62 20.60
CA GLN A 693 -17.48 -5.66 19.75
C GLN A 693 -17.27 -5.90 18.25
N GLY A 694 -16.51 -6.92 17.85
CA GLY A 694 -16.15 -7.19 16.45
C GLY A 694 -15.20 -6.15 15.85
N LEU A 695 -14.48 -5.40 16.68
CA LEU A 695 -13.50 -4.41 16.26
C LEU A 695 -12.09 -5.02 16.27
N ASN A 696 -11.23 -4.51 15.39
CA ASN A 696 -9.84 -4.98 15.31
C ASN A 696 -8.94 -4.16 16.25
N PRO A 697 -8.38 -4.75 17.34
CA PRO A 697 -7.51 -4.04 18.27
C PRO A 697 -6.28 -3.39 17.60
N ALA A 698 -5.73 -3.99 16.56
CA ALA A 698 -4.57 -3.44 15.86
C ALA A 698 -4.87 -2.07 15.20
N ARG A 699 -6.15 -1.76 14.93
CA ARG A 699 -6.57 -0.45 14.42
C ARG A 699 -6.52 0.66 15.47
N HIS A 700 -6.70 0.29 16.73
CA HIS A 700 -6.92 1.23 17.85
C HIS A 700 -5.75 1.25 18.85
N ILE A 701 -4.74 0.42 18.66
CA ILE A 701 -3.66 0.22 19.63
C ILE A 701 -2.85 1.49 19.95
N LYS A 702 -2.79 2.45 19.03
CA LYS A 702 -2.12 3.75 19.21
C LYS A 702 -2.81 4.68 20.19
N GLY A 703 -4.09 4.45 20.50
CA GLY A 703 -4.93 5.41 21.24
C GLY A 703 -5.53 6.50 20.34
N GLY A 704 -6.49 7.21 20.88
CA GLY A 704 -7.45 8.22 20.43
C GLY A 704 -7.44 8.87 19.04
N ASP A 705 -6.34 9.07 18.33
CA ASP A 705 -6.32 9.87 17.10
C ASP A 705 -5.98 9.09 15.80
N ALA A 706 -5.75 7.79 15.89
CA ALA A 706 -5.35 6.98 14.74
C ALA A 706 -6.49 6.71 13.72
N VAL A 707 -7.72 7.07 14.03
CA VAL A 707 -8.91 6.82 13.18
C VAL A 707 -8.91 7.65 11.89
N LEU A 708 -8.08 8.68 11.79
CA LEU A 708 -8.02 9.59 10.63
C LEU A 708 -7.04 9.16 9.53
N ASP A 709 -6.23 8.11 9.75
CA ASP A 709 -5.15 7.75 8.83
C ASP A 709 -5.54 6.69 7.76
N GLU A 710 -6.80 6.24 7.73
CA GLU A 710 -7.29 5.24 6.79
C GLU A 710 -8.39 5.79 5.89
N GLY A 711 -8.01 6.67 4.99
CA GLY A 711 -8.82 7.11 3.86
C GLY A 711 -8.09 6.81 2.56
N GLU A 712 -8.33 5.67 1.94
CA GLU A 712 -8.21 5.52 0.49
C GLU A 712 -9.56 5.69 -0.16
#